data_0d185650689ee3548a6cb65b84d41c2b
#
_entry.id   0d185650689ee3548a6cb65b84d41c2b
#
_cell.length_a   1.000
_cell.length_b   1.000
_cell.length_c   1.000
_cell.angle_alpha   90.00
_cell.angle_beta   90.00
_cell.angle_gamma   90.00
#
_symmetry.space_group_name_H-M   'P 1'
#
loop_
_entity.id
_entity.type
_entity.pdbx_description
1 polymer ?
#
loop_
_entity_poly.entity_id
_entity_poly.type
_entity_poly.pdbx_seq_one_letter_code
_entity_poly.pdbx_strand_id
1 'polypeptide(L)'
;MDQHPSVHNLYLSDRLQKTLAGIGSHTVTTVIAPMGYGKSTALKWWQQQLAARIPHAKIFRQLVAADSRQDFWDGFCRALRSRPVLAGQLQALGFPADPHTMRLLHELLQDALAGHPDPVFFILDDVHLLQSVDLPGIVSFLAERLPPQVHIVLLSRNQIFSAAAQLRLGSGLLTIGAADLRLRPEEICRYAACCRLPMTLSQAQALFAVSEGWRAMLYLMFRAYCQTGVWQPDSRSADTLIEQVMLDPLDERRRLFLLKNCLTEEFTAEQACFVWQEADGESLLHDLTHNNAFITTGDAGIYRCHHMLRMLLRRKFAQLDEALQQSVCRRLGQWYSRAGEELLAAEFFCRGGDWDGVLTAAARDCGKSICGEHRQMLLSWCQSCPEEALRRHPDALCVLMRKLYSFQQIPELLRLQKLLLESLQADSDLSEAEKSNYLGECDLVMSFLRYNDIAAMSELHRSACARMTRTTRCIDLGGTWNFGSPSVLMMFHRTPGQLDEENAQMRACMPYYYKVTDGHGSGAEHSMQCETDLLRGRFTDAEIGCHLARDAAQARGQYSILLTAEFTALRLSLLQHGEAGIDETLAQLHGTLKSQRQFLLLRTLDLCQAWLDAMRGRADPGAWYLTPEADASFLSPVLPMLRIVQNEVLLALGEWTKLLARGESCAALNTALHTCLADIYLHIQLACAQFQLGRREDAQRELGTARRLAAPDGLTLPFTEHAALLGPLLRSPETAAARSRVSSLSPRELEIAQLAAARRTNAEIAEALHLSEATVKNHLKRIFDKLGLDGGARGKRMLLADVLPKISP
;
A
#
# COMPACT_ATOMS: atom_id res chain seq x y z
N MET A 1 -44.96 -32.76 31.57
CA MET A 1 -44.25 -31.69 30.81
C MET A 1 -43.80 -32.30 29.46
N ASP A 2 -44.65 -32.20 28.46
CA ASP A 2 -44.40 -32.72 27.12
C ASP A 2 -43.42 -31.75 26.45
N GLN A 3 -42.11 -32.10 26.51
CA GLN A 3 -41.12 -31.38 25.75
C GLN A 3 -41.17 -31.91 24.31
N HIS A 4 -41.68 -31.12 23.38
CA HIS A 4 -41.67 -31.41 21.94
C HIS A 4 -40.26 -31.73 21.47
N PRO A 5 -40.08 -32.67 20.54
CA PRO A 5 -38.78 -33.01 19.98
C PRO A 5 -38.13 -31.78 19.34
N SER A 6 -36.94 -31.45 19.78
CA SER A 6 -36.19 -30.27 19.30
C SER A 6 -35.00 -30.71 18.46
N VAL A 7 -34.99 -30.35 17.18
CA VAL A 7 -33.89 -30.63 16.26
C VAL A 7 -32.70 -29.67 16.44
N HIS A 8 -32.69 -28.92 17.53
CA HIS A 8 -31.66 -27.88 17.77
C HIS A 8 -30.37 -28.40 18.46
N ASN A 9 -30.35 -29.68 18.86
CA ASN A 9 -29.19 -30.22 19.55
C ASN A 9 -28.01 -30.42 18.60
N LEU A 10 -26.90 -29.76 18.94
CA LEU A 10 -25.63 -29.88 18.23
C LEU A 10 -25.04 -31.26 18.57
N TYR A 11 -25.02 -32.19 17.61
CA TYR A 11 -24.35 -33.48 17.75
C TYR A 11 -22.99 -33.45 16.99
N LEU A 12 -21.90 -33.79 17.69
CA LEU A 12 -20.61 -34.08 17.10
C LEU A 12 -20.20 -35.49 17.51
N SER A 13 -19.78 -36.30 16.53
CA SER A 13 -19.29 -37.64 16.79
C SER A 13 -17.98 -37.63 17.59
N ASP A 14 -17.75 -38.63 18.43
CA ASP A 14 -16.52 -38.76 19.22
C ASP A 14 -15.24 -38.78 18.33
N ARG A 15 -15.38 -39.34 17.13
CA ARG A 15 -14.33 -39.37 16.11
C ARG A 15 -13.96 -37.95 15.70
N LEU A 16 -14.93 -37.10 15.36
CA LEU A 16 -14.70 -35.73 14.94
C LEU A 16 -14.17 -34.88 16.11
N GLN A 17 -14.68 -35.10 17.32
CA GLN A 17 -14.18 -34.37 18.52
C GLN A 17 -12.69 -34.63 18.74
N LYS A 18 -12.23 -35.87 18.58
CA LYS A 18 -10.80 -36.24 18.68
C LYS A 18 -9.95 -35.55 17.60
N THR A 19 -10.46 -35.50 16.37
CA THR A 19 -9.74 -34.82 15.28
C THR A 19 -9.65 -33.31 15.51
N LEU A 20 -10.76 -32.68 15.96
CA LEU A 20 -10.79 -31.25 16.28
C LEU A 20 -9.87 -30.87 17.45
N ALA A 21 -9.63 -31.76 18.40
CA ALA A 21 -8.70 -31.52 19.50
C ALA A 21 -7.25 -31.28 19.00
N GLY A 22 -6.90 -31.74 17.80
CA GLY A 22 -5.59 -31.51 17.17
C GLY A 22 -5.37 -30.08 16.66
N ILE A 23 -6.39 -29.22 16.57
CA ILE A 23 -6.24 -27.85 16.02
C ILE A 23 -5.20 -27.04 16.78
N GLY A 24 -5.17 -27.13 18.12
CA GLY A 24 -4.22 -26.37 18.93
C GLY A 24 -2.79 -26.94 18.98
N SER A 25 -2.52 -28.06 18.29
CA SER A 25 -1.19 -28.66 18.19
C SER A 25 -0.53 -28.53 16.81
N HIS A 26 -1.22 -27.88 15.84
CA HIS A 26 -0.71 -27.69 14.49
C HIS A 26 -0.70 -26.19 14.15
N THR A 27 0.31 -25.77 13.41
CA THR A 27 0.45 -24.35 13.00
C THR A 27 -0.66 -23.95 12.02
N VAL A 28 -0.99 -24.86 11.08
CA VAL A 28 -2.06 -24.64 10.10
C VAL A 28 -3.07 -25.77 10.18
N THR A 29 -4.34 -25.43 10.23
CA THR A 29 -5.43 -26.41 10.11
C THR A 29 -6.32 -26.03 8.95
N THR A 30 -6.61 -27.00 8.05
CA THR A 30 -7.60 -26.84 6.99
C THR A 30 -8.82 -27.69 7.25
N VAL A 31 -10.01 -27.09 7.15
CA VAL A 31 -11.29 -27.81 7.22
C VAL A 31 -11.95 -27.74 5.85
N ILE A 32 -11.87 -28.84 5.09
CA ILE A 32 -12.24 -28.87 3.68
C ILE A 32 -13.43 -29.81 3.46
N ALA A 33 -14.56 -29.25 3.13
CA ALA A 33 -15.75 -29.99 2.76
C ALA A 33 -16.75 -29.13 1.99
N PRO A 34 -17.62 -29.71 1.18
CA PRO A 34 -18.71 -29.01 0.52
C PRO A 34 -19.61 -28.28 1.53
N MET A 35 -20.51 -27.46 1.00
CA MET A 35 -21.49 -26.74 1.80
C MET A 35 -22.39 -27.68 2.63
N GLY A 36 -22.74 -27.24 3.85
CA GLY A 36 -23.68 -27.98 4.70
C GLY A 36 -23.10 -29.19 5.44
N TYR A 37 -21.80 -29.50 5.30
CA TYR A 37 -21.13 -30.58 6.06
C TYR A 37 -20.88 -30.23 7.53
N GLY A 38 -21.17 -29.01 7.95
CA GLY A 38 -21.06 -28.58 9.34
C GLY A 38 -19.66 -28.07 9.74
N LYS A 39 -18.84 -27.57 8.78
CA LYS A 39 -17.52 -26.98 9.05
C LYS A 39 -17.57 -25.94 10.16
N SER A 40 -18.33 -24.87 9.94
CA SER A 40 -18.47 -23.76 10.90
C SER A 40 -19.12 -24.21 12.22
N THR A 41 -20.01 -25.19 12.19
CA THR A 41 -20.62 -25.80 13.37
C THR A 41 -19.60 -26.59 14.19
N ALA A 42 -18.78 -27.40 13.54
CA ALA A 42 -17.71 -28.17 14.20
C ALA A 42 -16.69 -27.23 14.84
N LEU A 43 -16.32 -26.15 14.13
CA LEU A 43 -15.40 -25.14 14.66
C LEU A 43 -15.99 -24.36 15.83
N LYS A 44 -17.30 -23.99 15.79
CA LYS A 44 -17.98 -23.33 16.91
C LYS A 44 -17.96 -24.21 18.17
N TRP A 45 -18.21 -25.49 18.04
CA TRP A 45 -18.09 -26.43 19.16
C TRP A 45 -16.65 -26.48 19.70
N TRP A 46 -15.67 -26.58 18.82
CA TRP A 46 -14.25 -26.57 19.21
C TRP A 46 -13.89 -25.28 19.96
N GLN A 47 -14.32 -24.12 19.46
CA GLN A 47 -14.13 -22.82 20.13
C GLN A 47 -14.72 -22.81 21.55
N GLN A 48 -15.93 -23.37 21.74
CA GLN A 48 -16.55 -23.50 23.07
C GLN A 48 -15.73 -24.39 24.02
N GLN A 49 -15.19 -25.50 23.50
CA GLN A 49 -14.30 -26.37 24.29
C GLN A 49 -12.98 -25.69 24.61
N LEU A 50 -12.43 -24.93 23.67
CA LEU A 50 -11.21 -24.16 23.88
C LEU A 50 -11.43 -23.09 24.96
N ALA A 51 -12.48 -22.31 24.88
CA ALA A 51 -12.81 -21.29 25.88
C ALA A 51 -13.00 -21.86 27.29
N ALA A 52 -13.57 -23.06 27.41
CA ALA A 52 -13.71 -23.75 28.68
C ALA A 52 -12.36 -24.25 29.27
N ARG A 53 -11.39 -24.62 28.39
CA ARG A 53 -10.09 -25.15 28.81
C ARG A 53 -9.03 -24.07 28.98
N ILE A 54 -9.03 -23.08 28.09
CA ILE A 54 -8.05 -21.98 28.02
C ILE A 54 -8.83 -20.66 27.86
N PRO A 55 -9.35 -20.08 28.96
CA PRO A 55 -10.20 -18.88 28.91
C PRO A 55 -9.51 -17.63 28.32
N HIS A 56 -8.17 -17.60 28.35
CA HIS A 56 -7.36 -16.47 27.86
C HIS A 56 -6.92 -16.63 26.39
N ALA A 57 -7.21 -17.77 25.72
CA ALA A 57 -6.93 -17.96 24.30
C ALA A 57 -7.57 -16.83 23.46
N LYS A 58 -6.84 -16.31 22.48
CA LYS A 58 -7.32 -15.25 21.59
C LYS A 58 -7.76 -15.83 20.27
N ILE A 59 -8.98 -15.52 19.85
CA ILE A 59 -9.55 -15.98 18.59
C ILE A 59 -9.91 -14.75 17.75
N PHE A 60 -9.30 -14.66 16.57
CA PHE A 60 -9.62 -13.67 15.55
C PHE A 60 -10.28 -14.40 14.39
N ARG A 61 -11.55 -14.10 14.13
CA ARG A 61 -12.30 -14.76 13.08
C ARG A 61 -12.74 -13.79 12.01
N GLN A 62 -12.53 -14.18 10.77
CA GLN A 62 -12.98 -13.48 9.57
C GLN A 62 -13.80 -14.43 8.70
N LEU A 63 -14.92 -13.94 8.18
CA LEU A 63 -15.68 -14.56 7.11
C LEU A 63 -15.30 -13.86 5.79
N VAL A 64 -14.88 -14.65 4.80
CA VAL A 64 -14.61 -14.14 3.46
C VAL A 64 -15.90 -14.02 2.70
N ALA A 65 -16.23 -12.81 2.22
CA ALA A 65 -17.52 -12.48 1.62
C ALA A 65 -17.48 -12.43 0.09
N ALA A 66 -16.36 -12.04 -0.49
CA ALA A 66 -16.21 -11.84 -1.93
C ALA A 66 -14.78 -12.11 -2.39
N ASP A 67 -14.56 -12.24 -3.70
CA ASP A 67 -13.24 -12.30 -4.32
C ASP A 67 -12.70 -10.89 -4.54
N SER A 68 -12.32 -10.23 -3.45
CA SER A 68 -11.72 -8.91 -3.43
C SER A 68 -10.58 -8.89 -2.42
N ARG A 69 -9.41 -8.47 -2.86
CA ARG A 69 -8.23 -8.31 -1.99
C ARG A 69 -8.49 -7.29 -0.90
N GLN A 70 -9.13 -6.18 -1.27
CA GLN A 70 -9.39 -5.09 -0.33
C GLN A 70 -10.42 -5.50 0.72
N ASP A 71 -11.56 -6.08 0.31
CA ASP A 71 -12.59 -6.55 1.24
C ASP A 71 -12.04 -7.62 2.20
N PHE A 72 -11.20 -8.52 1.67
CA PHE A 72 -10.50 -9.51 2.50
C PHE A 72 -9.62 -8.83 3.53
N TRP A 73 -8.81 -7.85 3.11
CA TRP A 73 -7.90 -7.16 4.00
C TRP A 73 -8.61 -6.33 5.06
N ASP A 74 -9.62 -5.58 4.67
CA ASP A 74 -10.45 -4.80 5.59
C ASP A 74 -11.19 -5.71 6.58
N GLY A 75 -11.66 -6.86 6.12
CA GLY A 75 -12.23 -7.90 6.95
C GLY A 75 -11.24 -8.46 7.98
N PHE A 76 -9.99 -8.69 7.55
CA PHE A 76 -8.91 -9.15 8.43
C PHE A 76 -8.58 -8.10 9.50
N CYS A 77 -8.44 -6.85 9.11
CA CYS A 77 -8.22 -5.74 10.04
C CYS A 77 -9.39 -5.58 11.03
N ARG A 78 -10.64 -5.70 10.57
CA ARG A 78 -11.83 -5.67 11.43
C ARG A 78 -11.88 -6.83 12.42
N ALA A 79 -11.46 -8.02 12.03
CA ALA A 79 -11.37 -9.16 12.95
C ALA A 79 -10.42 -8.88 14.12
N LEU A 80 -9.42 -8.03 13.90
CA LEU A 80 -8.43 -7.60 14.89
C LEU A 80 -8.85 -6.34 15.71
N ARG A 81 -10.10 -5.89 15.65
CA ARG A 81 -10.57 -4.68 16.34
C ARG A 81 -10.33 -4.66 17.86
N SER A 82 -10.23 -5.82 18.49
CA SER A 82 -9.85 -5.92 19.91
C SER A 82 -8.37 -5.56 20.16
N ARG A 83 -7.57 -5.39 19.12
CA ARG A 83 -6.19 -4.92 19.08
C ARG A 83 -6.08 -3.66 18.20
N PRO A 84 -6.61 -2.50 18.64
CA PRO A 84 -6.82 -1.35 17.76
C PRO A 84 -5.51 -0.79 17.17
N VAL A 85 -4.39 -0.91 17.89
CA VAL A 85 -3.08 -0.47 17.40
C VAL A 85 -2.65 -1.33 16.21
N LEU A 86 -2.68 -2.66 16.36
CA LEU A 86 -2.33 -3.60 15.29
C LEU A 86 -3.28 -3.47 14.10
N ALA A 87 -4.60 -3.46 14.35
CA ALA A 87 -5.60 -3.31 13.29
C ALA A 87 -5.36 -2.04 12.45
N GLY A 88 -5.09 -0.91 13.11
CA GLY A 88 -4.79 0.33 12.43
C GLY A 88 -3.45 0.33 11.70
N GLN A 89 -2.44 -0.39 12.20
CA GLN A 89 -1.17 -0.57 11.47
C GLN A 89 -1.36 -1.42 10.22
N LEU A 90 -2.10 -2.52 10.32
CA LEU A 90 -2.39 -3.38 9.18
C LEU A 90 -3.27 -2.69 8.13
N GLN A 91 -4.25 -1.90 8.56
CA GLN A 91 -5.07 -1.10 7.64
C GLN A 91 -4.23 -0.07 6.87
N ALA A 92 -3.27 0.58 7.54
CA ALA A 92 -2.35 1.50 6.90
C ALA A 92 -1.33 0.80 5.98
N LEU A 93 -0.91 -0.44 6.31
CA LEU A 93 -0.05 -1.27 5.46
C LEU A 93 -0.74 -1.62 4.12
N GLY A 94 -2.05 -1.85 4.14
CA GLY A 94 -2.77 -2.39 3.02
C GLY A 94 -2.52 -3.90 2.80
N PHE A 95 -3.13 -4.46 1.75
CA PHE A 95 -2.98 -5.88 1.43
C PHE A 95 -1.51 -6.21 1.08
N PRO A 96 -0.90 -7.28 1.66
CA PRO A 96 0.49 -7.65 1.44
C PRO A 96 0.67 -8.35 0.08
N ALA A 97 0.85 -7.57 -0.98
CA ALA A 97 0.91 -8.06 -2.36
C ALA A 97 2.32 -8.43 -2.84
N ASP A 98 3.36 -8.08 -2.11
CA ASP A 98 4.76 -8.27 -2.49
C ASP A 98 5.64 -8.73 -1.30
N PRO A 99 6.86 -9.22 -1.56
CA PRO A 99 7.75 -9.72 -0.49
C PRO A 99 8.09 -8.70 0.60
N HIS A 100 8.09 -7.41 0.28
CA HIS A 100 8.36 -6.35 1.27
C HIS A 100 7.18 -6.20 2.24
N THR A 101 5.96 -6.01 1.73
CA THR A 101 4.75 -5.91 2.55
C THR A 101 4.46 -7.20 3.32
N MET A 102 4.85 -8.37 2.76
CA MET A 102 4.79 -9.66 3.48
C MET A 102 5.74 -9.69 4.69
N ARG A 103 6.96 -9.14 4.56
CA ARG A 103 7.88 -9.02 5.71
C ARG A 103 7.34 -8.06 6.75
N LEU A 104 6.83 -6.90 6.34
CA LEU A 104 6.22 -5.93 7.26
C LEU A 104 5.00 -6.52 7.99
N LEU A 105 4.15 -7.26 7.29
CA LEU A 105 3.04 -8.00 7.92
C LEU A 105 3.56 -8.95 9.00
N HIS A 106 4.57 -9.76 8.69
CA HIS A 106 5.18 -10.67 9.65
C HIS A 106 5.73 -9.93 10.87
N GLU A 107 6.51 -8.84 10.67
CA GLU A 107 7.08 -8.03 11.75
C GLU A 107 5.99 -7.43 12.64
N LEU A 108 4.93 -6.86 12.06
CA LEU A 108 3.80 -6.29 12.80
C LEU A 108 3.08 -7.35 13.64
N LEU A 109 2.86 -8.54 13.08
CA LEU A 109 2.24 -9.65 13.79
C LEU A 109 3.17 -10.18 14.89
N GLN A 110 4.46 -10.32 14.62
CA GLN A 110 5.45 -10.76 15.58
C GLN A 110 5.55 -9.79 16.75
N ASP A 111 5.68 -8.49 16.50
CA ASP A 111 5.75 -7.46 17.55
C ASP A 111 4.49 -7.47 18.43
N ALA A 112 3.30 -7.60 17.81
CA ALA A 112 2.04 -7.59 18.53
C ALA A 112 1.77 -8.88 19.33
N LEU A 113 2.38 -10.01 18.94
CA LEU A 113 2.17 -11.33 19.54
C LEU A 113 3.39 -11.79 20.35
N ALA A 114 4.52 -11.06 20.29
CA ALA A 114 5.71 -11.34 21.09
C ALA A 114 5.37 -11.29 22.60
N GLY A 115 5.77 -12.31 23.32
CA GLY A 115 5.55 -12.41 24.76
C GLY A 115 4.11 -12.73 25.18
N HIS A 116 3.20 -13.05 24.25
CA HIS A 116 1.85 -13.52 24.61
C HIS A 116 1.93 -15.01 25.02
N PRO A 117 1.61 -15.36 26.27
CA PRO A 117 1.76 -16.74 26.75
C PRO A 117 0.65 -17.68 26.26
N ASP A 118 -0.51 -17.11 25.89
CA ASP A 118 -1.70 -17.88 25.55
C ASP A 118 -1.79 -18.11 24.03
N PRO A 119 -2.43 -19.22 23.60
CA PRO A 119 -2.61 -19.52 22.18
C PRO A 119 -3.43 -18.46 21.45
N VAL A 120 -3.03 -18.15 20.22
CA VAL A 120 -3.70 -17.21 19.32
C VAL A 120 -4.16 -17.94 18.07
N PHE A 121 -5.43 -17.81 17.72
CA PHE A 121 -6.02 -18.45 16.55
C PHE A 121 -6.53 -17.43 15.55
N PHE A 122 -6.04 -17.51 14.33
CA PHE A 122 -6.60 -16.79 13.18
C PHE A 122 -7.48 -17.74 12.38
N ILE A 123 -8.77 -17.46 12.34
CA ILE A 123 -9.77 -18.31 11.68
C ILE A 123 -10.29 -17.57 10.45
N LEU A 124 -10.04 -18.12 9.27
CA LEU A 124 -10.56 -17.62 8.00
C LEU A 124 -11.60 -18.59 7.45
N ASP A 125 -12.83 -18.13 7.36
CA ASP A 125 -13.97 -18.94 6.91
C ASP A 125 -14.32 -18.61 5.45
N ASP A 126 -14.75 -19.62 4.68
CA ASP A 126 -15.10 -19.55 3.27
C ASP A 126 -13.99 -19.03 2.33
N VAL A 127 -12.73 -19.36 2.64
CA VAL A 127 -11.56 -18.90 1.86
C VAL A 127 -11.54 -19.35 0.38
N HIS A 128 -12.39 -20.30 0.00
CA HIS A 128 -12.57 -20.73 -1.40
C HIS A 128 -13.13 -19.63 -2.31
N LEU A 129 -13.67 -18.56 -1.75
CA LEU A 129 -14.15 -17.39 -2.50
C LEU A 129 -13.00 -16.49 -2.97
N LEU A 130 -11.81 -16.58 -2.35
CA LEU A 130 -10.63 -15.80 -2.73
C LEU A 130 -9.86 -16.50 -3.86
N GLN A 131 -10.04 -16.03 -5.09
CA GLN A 131 -9.28 -16.49 -6.26
C GLN A 131 -8.22 -15.46 -6.68
N SER A 132 -8.47 -14.19 -6.40
CA SER A 132 -7.58 -13.07 -6.71
C SER A 132 -6.39 -12.93 -5.73
N VAL A 133 -6.34 -13.76 -4.68
CA VAL A 133 -5.35 -13.70 -3.59
C VAL A 133 -4.57 -15.01 -3.53
N ASP A 134 -3.23 -14.94 -3.53
CA ASP A 134 -2.37 -16.10 -3.20
C ASP A 134 -2.37 -16.36 -1.68
N LEU A 135 -3.54 -16.70 -1.14
CA LEU A 135 -3.68 -17.05 0.28
C LEU A 135 -2.77 -18.22 0.70
N PRO A 136 -2.60 -19.30 -0.12
CA PRO A 136 -1.66 -20.38 0.19
C PRO A 136 -0.22 -19.88 0.38
N GLY A 137 0.26 -18.96 -0.46
CA GLY A 137 1.59 -18.38 -0.35
C GLY A 137 1.75 -17.56 0.93
N ILE A 138 0.77 -16.70 1.23
CA ILE A 138 0.75 -15.87 2.46
C ILE A 138 0.76 -16.77 3.70
N VAL A 139 -0.11 -17.77 3.77
CA VAL A 139 -0.21 -18.66 4.93
C VAL A 139 1.04 -19.51 5.10
N SER A 140 1.62 -20.03 4.02
CA SER A 140 2.88 -20.78 4.07
C SER A 140 4.03 -19.91 4.58
N PHE A 141 4.14 -18.68 4.09
CA PHE A 141 5.15 -17.72 4.55
C PHE A 141 5.04 -17.42 6.06
N LEU A 142 3.81 -17.17 6.54
CA LEU A 142 3.54 -16.88 7.94
C LEU A 142 3.74 -18.12 8.82
N ALA A 143 3.29 -19.30 8.39
CA ALA A 143 3.39 -20.54 9.17
C ALA A 143 4.84 -20.94 9.51
N GLU A 144 5.80 -20.60 8.65
CA GLU A 144 7.22 -20.86 8.87
C GLU A 144 7.88 -19.89 9.86
N ARG A 145 7.26 -18.74 10.13
CA ARG A 145 7.90 -17.59 10.80
C ARG A 145 7.19 -17.11 12.06
N LEU A 146 5.88 -17.35 12.17
CA LEU A 146 5.12 -16.94 13.36
C LEU A 146 5.49 -17.77 14.59
N PRO A 147 5.33 -17.20 15.81
CA PRO A 147 5.57 -17.92 17.07
C PRO A 147 4.71 -19.19 17.18
N PRO A 148 5.19 -20.26 17.87
CA PRO A 148 4.53 -21.56 17.92
C PRO A 148 3.14 -21.56 18.59
N GLN A 149 2.82 -20.53 19.37
CA GLN A 149 1.49 -20.33 19.96
C GLN A 149 0.45 -19.74 18.99
N VAL A 150 0.86 -19.42 17.76
CA VAL A 150 -0.04 -18.85 16.73
C VAL A 150 -0.49 -19.96 15.81
N HIS A 151 -1.80 -20.10 15.64
CA HIS A 151 -2.43 -21.12 14.82
C HIS A 151 -3.32 -20.47 13.76
N ILE A 152 -3.27 -20.97 12.52
CA ILE A 152 -4.09 -20.50 11.41
C ILE A 152 -5.08 -21.60 11.03
N VAL A 153 -6.36 -21.29 11.05
CA VAL A 153 -7.45 -22.24 10.74
C VAL A 153 -8.21 -21.73 9.51
N LEU A 154 -8.20 -22.52 8.44
CA LEU A 154 -8.80 -22.18 7.15
C LEU A 154 -10.00 -23.10 6.87
N LEU A 155 -11.18 -22.53 6.62
CA LEU A 155 -12.34 -23.27 6.19
C LEU A 155 -12.59 -23.04 4.69
N SER A 156 -12.69 -24.13 3.94
CA SER A 156 -12.83 -24.07 2.48
C SER A 156 -13.80 -25.13 1.96
N ARG A 157 -14.30 -24.92 0.74
CA ARG A 157 -15.01 -25.96 -0.01
C ARG A 157 -14.07 -26.78 -0.86
N ASN A 158 -12.97 -26.17 -1.31
CA ASN A 158 -11.99 -26.74 -2.21
C ASN A 158 -10.64 -26.87 -1.51
N GLN A 159 -9.78 -27.73 -2.08
CA GLN A 159 -8.39 -27.85 -1.65
C GLN A 159 -7.69 -26.49 -1.74
N ILE A 160 -6.99 -26.09 -0.66
CA ILE A 160 -6.32 -24.80 -0.55
C ILE A 160 -4.86 -24.91 -0.99
N PHE A 161 -4.14 -25.90 -0.46
CA PHE A 161 -2.71 -26.06 -0.69
C PHE A 161 -2.43 -27.05 -1.80
N SER A 162 -1.50 -26.72 -2.69
CA SER A 162 -0.92 -27.68 -3.64
C SER A 162 -0.15 -28.80 -2.91
N ALA A 163 0.08 -29.92 -3.57
CA ALA A 163 0.87 -31.02 -3.00
C ALA A 163 2.25 -30.56 -2.51
N ALA A 164 2.91 -29.67 -3.26
CA ALA A 164 4.20 -29.10 -2.87
C ALA A 164 4.11 -28.23 -1.60
N ALA A 165 3.05 -27.44 -1.45
CA ALA A 165 2.83 -26.62 -0.26
C ALA A 165 2.48 -27.48 0.96
N GLN A 166 1.71 -28.57 0.80
CA GLN A 166 1.43 -29.52 1.87
C GLN A 166 2.70 -30.22 2.37
N LEU A 167 3.59 -30.62 1.45
CA LEU A 167 4.89 -31.20 1.81
C LEU A 167 5.77 -30.23 2.60
N ARG A 168 5.78 -28.94 2.23
CA ARG A 168 6.52 -27.91 2.98
C ARG A 168 5.99 -27.68 4.39
N LEU A 169 4.67 -27.62 4.56
CA LEU A 169 4.03 -27.49 5.88
C LEU A 169 4.19 -28.75 6.73
N GLY A 170 4.35 -29.92 6.12
CA GLY A 170 4.64 -31.19 6.76
C GLY A 170 3.75 -31.50 7.96
N SER A 171 4.37 -31.84 9.10
CA SER A 171 3.66 -32.15 10.35
C SER A 171 2.96 -30.92 11.00
N GLY A 172 3.21 -29.71 10.52
CA GLY A 172 2.53 -28.48 10.96
C GLY A 172 1.13 -28.33 10.38
N LEU A 173 0.74 -29.15 9.37
CA LEU A 173 -0.56 -29.08 8.71
C LEU A 173 -1.50 -30.18 9.18
N LEU A 174 -2.66 -29.79 9.73
CA LEU A 174 -3.79 -30.69 9.99
C LEU A 174 -4.86 -30.48 8.91
N THR A 175 -5.28 -31.57 8.25
CA THR A 175 -6.40 -31.51 7.30
C THR A 175 -7.60 -32.30 7.81
N ILE A 176 -8.75 -31.63 7.95
CA ILE A 176 -10.03 -32.20 8.32
C ILE A 176 -10.92 -32.19 7.08
N GLY A 177 -11.19 -33.38 6.53
CA GLY A 177 -11.89 -33.51 5.25
C GLY A 177 -13.40 -33.78 5.40
N ALA A 178 -14.09 -33.84 4.26
CA ALA A 178 -15.51 -34.21 4.21
C ALA A 178 -15.79 -35.58 4.86
N ALA A 179 -14.86 -36.54 4.73
CA ALA A 179 -14.96 -37.85 5.35
C ALA A 179 -14.98 -37.82 6.88
N ASP A 180 -14.33 -36.81 7.50
CA ASP A 180 -14.33 -36.60 8.94
C ASP A 180 -15.60 -35.91 9.42
N LEU A 181 -16.19 -35.08 8.60
CA LEU A 181 -17.37 -34.27 8.92
C LEU A 181 -18.70 -35.02 8.72
N ARG A 182 -18.77 -35.93 7.74
CA ARG A 182 -20.01 -36.70 7.48
C ARG A 182 -20.36 -37.63 8.65
N LEU A 183 -21.65 -37.82 8.89
CA LEU A 183 -22.15 -38.78 9.88
C LEU A 183 -22.30 -40.17 9.27
N ARG A 184 -21.85 -41.19 10.01
CA ARG A 184 -22.07 -42.61 9.70
C ARG A 184 -23.47 -43.05 10.18
N PRO A 185 -24.04 -44.16 9.70
CA PRO A 185 -25.39 -44.61 10.12
C PRO A 185 -25.58 -44.70 11.66
N GLU A 186 -24.58 -45.23 12.37
CA GLU A 186 -24.62 -45.32 13.82
C GLU A 186 -24.55 -43.93 14.49
N GLU A 187 -23.84 -42.99 13.88
CA GLU A 187 -23.78 -41.59 14.35
C GLU A 187 -25.07 -40.83 14.04
N ILE A 188 -25.80 -41.17 12.95
CA ILE A 188 -27.14 -40.67 12.62
C ILE A 188 -28.15 -41.13 13.67
N CYS A 189 -28.12 -42.41 14.09
CA CYS A 189 -28.96 -42.88 15.18
C CYS A 189 -28.71 -42.11 16.49
N ARG A 190 -27.44 -41.86 16.86
CA ARG A 190 -27.07 -41.10 18.03
C ARG A 190 -27.52 -39.64 17.93
N TYR A 191 -27.42 -39.04 16.74
CA TYR A 191 -27.93 -37.70 16.49
C TYR A 191 -29.46 -37.64 16.66
N ALA A 192 -30.20 -38.62 16.09
CA ALA A 192 -31.65 -38.72 16.28
C ALA A 192 -32.01 -38.88 17.76
N ALA A 193 -31.28 -39.73 18.51
CA ALA A 193 -31.48 -39.88 19.95
C ALA A 193 -31.23 -38.57 20.72
N CYS A 194 -30.21 -37.77 20.35
CA CYS A 194 -29.98 -36.43 20.93
C CYS A 194 -31.17 -35.49 20.68
N CYS A 195 -31.82 -35.63 19.50
CA CYS A 195 -33.03 -34.89 19.16
C CYS A 195 -34.32 -35.49 19.73
N ARG A 196 -34.23 -36.57 20.50
CA ARG A 196 -35.37 -37.36 21.02
C ARG A 196 -36.29 -37.90 19.92
N LEU A 197 -35.71 -38.23 18.79
CA LEU A 197 -36.43 -38.82 17.65
C LEU A 197 -36.22 -40.32 17.63
N PRO A 198 -37.31 -41.16 17.52
CA PRO A 198 -37.17 -42.60 17.39
C PRO A 198 -36.57 -42.94 16.02
N MET A 199 -35.50 -43.71 16.01
CA MET A 199 -34.82 -44.12 14.77
C MET A 199 -34.21 -45.50 14.94
N THR A 200 -34.47 -46.37 14.01
CA THR A 200 -33.80 -47.68 13.91
C THR A 200 -32.55 -47.56 13.04
N LEU A 201 -31.61 -48.50 13.20
CA LEU A 201 -30.40 -48.53 12.36
C LEU A 201 -30.72 -48.67 10.88
N SER A 202 -31.77 -49.46 10.53
CA SER A 202 -32.20 -49.62 9.13
C SER A 202 -32.72 -48.29 8.56
N GLN A 203 -33.45 -47.49 9.34
CA GLN A 203 -33.91 -46.16 8.93
C GLN A 203 -32.71 -45.21 8.77
N ALA A 204 -31.73 -45.25 9.67
CA ALA A 204 -30.51 -44.47 9.56
C ALA A 204 -29.69 -44.85 8.33
N GLN A 205 -29.59 -46.14 7.97
CA GLN A 205 -28.96 -46.60 6.73
C GLN A 205 -29.70 -46.09 5.50
N ALA A 206 -31.02 -46.07 5.50
CA ALA A 206 -31.83 -45.53 4.41
C ALA A 206 -31.63 -44.03 4.24
N LEU A 207 -31.59 -43.26 5.35
CA LEU A 207 -31.27 -41.82 5.32
C LEU A 207 -29.83 -41.57 4.88
N PHE A 208 -28.89 -42.41 5.31
CA PHE A 208 -27.49 -42.30 4.87
C PHE A 208 -27.33 -42.55 3.37
N ALA A 209 -28.05 -43.51 2.81
CA ALA A 209 -28.00 -43.79 1.36
C ALA A 209 -28.41 -42.59 0.50
N VAL A 210 -29.31 -41.73 0.99
CA VAL A 210 -29.77 -40.52 0.29
C VAL A 210 -28.93 -39.30 0.65
N SER A 211 -28.56 -39.15 1.92
CA SER A 211 -27.84 -37.97 2.42
C SER A 211 -26.33 -38.11 2.37
N GLU A 212 -25.78 -39.32 2.17
CA GLU A 212 -24.35 -39.63 2.32
C GLU A 212 -23.75 -39.13 3.64
N GLY A 213 -24.59 -38.98 4.68
CA GLY A 213 -24.20 -38.43 5.96
C GLY A 213 -24.04 -36.89 5.96
N TRP A 214 -24.54 -36.20 4.93
CA TRP A 214 -24.55 -34.76 4.82
C TRP A 214 -25.43 -34.12 5.90
N ARG A 215 -24.81 -33.40 6.83
CA ARG A 215 -25.48 -32.89 8.05
C ARG A 215 -26.66 -31.98 7.79
N ALA A 216 -26.53 -31.06 6.81
CA ALA A 216 -27.59 -30.12 6.49
C ALA A 216 -28.83 -30.85 5.97
N MET A 217 -28.64 -31.85 5.11
CA MET A 217 -29.72 -32.68 4.61
C MET A 217 -30.39 -33.51 5.74
N LEU A 218 -29.58 -34.14 6.59
CA LEU A 218 -30.09 -34.87 7.77
C LEU A 218 -30.87 -33.96 8.70
N TYR A 219 -30.41 -32.75 8.97
CA TYR A 219 -31.13 -31.76 9.76
C TYR A 219 -32.49 -31.41 9.14
N LEU A 220 -32.55 -31.17 7.83
CA LEU A 220 -33.80 -30.89 7.12
C LEU A 220 -34.76 -32.11 7.15
N MET A 221 -34.24 -33.32 6.96
CA MET A 221 -35.02 -34.57 7.06
C MET A 221 -35.56 -34.77 8.47
N PHE A 222 -34.77 -34.47 9.51
CA PHE A 222 -35.24 -34.54 10.90
C PHE A 222 -36.36 -33.53 11.20
N ARG A 223 -36.23 -32.30 10.68
CA ARG A 223 -37.27 -31.28 10.76
C ARG A 223 -38.54 -31.72 10.02
N ALA A 224 -38.42 -32.28 8.83
CA ALA A 224 -39.55 -32.81 8.07
C ALA A 224 -40.25 -33.96 8.86
N TYR A 225 -39.49 -34.86 9.49
CA TYR A 225 -40.08 -35.89 10.37
C TYR A 225 -40.85 -35.26 11.54
N CYS A 226 -40.33 -34.23 12.20
CA CYS A 226 -41.05 -33.54 13.27
C CYS A 226 -42.41 -32.95 12.81
N GLN A 227 -42.56 -32.62 11.54
CA GLN A 227 -43.79 -32.06 10.97
C GLN A 227 -44.74 -33.15 10.47
N THR A 228 -44.21 -34.24 9.92
CA THR A 228 -45.00 -35.28 9.24
C THR A 228 -45.16 -36.59 10.02
N GLY A 229 -44.29 -36.85 11.00
CA GLY A 229 -44.23 -38.11 11.76
C GLY A 229 -43.65 -39.28 10.95
N VAL A 230 -43.20 -39.07 9.71
CA VAL A 230 -42.72 -40.15 8.82
C VAL A 230 -41.32 -39.86 8.34
N TRP A 231 -40.41 -40.86 8.43
CA TRP A 231 -39.09 -40.80 7.79
C TRP A 231 -39.24 -40.94 6.28
N GLN A 232 -39.09 -39.84 5.55
CA GLN A 232 -39.15 -39.85 4.09
C GLN A 232 -37.72 -39.72 3.55
N PRO A 233 -37.09 -40.78 3.04
CA PRO A 233 -35.87 -40.70 2.27
C PRO A 233 -36.19 -40.19 0.86
N ASP A 234 -36.33 -38.88 0.71
CA ASP A 234 -36.74 -38.23 -0.53
C ASP A 234 -35.54 -37.52 -1.20
N SER A 235 -35.42 -37.63 -2.52
CA SER A 235 -34.36 -37.03 -3.34
C SER A 235 -34.58 -35.57 -3.71
N ARG A 236 -35.43 -34.85 -2.96
CA ARG A 236 -35.69 -33.41 -3.20
C ARG A 236 -34.42 -32.60 -3.10
N SER A 237 -34.31 -31.52 -3.90
CA SER A 237 -33.16 -30.60 -3.83
C SER A 237 -33.12 -29.95 -2.43
N ALA A 238 -31.90 -29.64 -1.97
CA ALA A 238 -31.67 -28.93 -0.71
C ALA A 238 -32.47 -27.62 -0.64
N ASP A 239 -32.54 -26.89 -1.76
CA ASP A 239 -33.29 -25.65 -1.86
C ASP A 239 -34.78 -25.83 -1.61
N THR A 240 -35.41 -26.85 -2.20
CA THR A 240 -36.81 -27.17 -2.01
C THR A 240 -37.08 -27.54 -0.55
N LEU A 241 -36.20 -28.32 0.09
CA LEU A 241 -36.31 -28.67 1.50
C LEU A 241 -36.15 -27.45 2.43
N ILE A 242 -35.20 -26.55 2.13
CA ILE A 242 -35.03 -25.31 2.89
C ILE A 242 -36.28 -24.44 2.78
N GLU A 243 -36.86 -24.31 1.59
CA GLU A 243 -38.08 -23.54 1.37
C GLU A 243 -39.23 -24.11 2.16
N GLN A 244 -39.51 -25.37 1.98
CA GLN A 244 -40.64 -26.05 2.63
C GLN A 244 -40.54 -26.16 4.16
N VAL A 245 -39.31 -26.37 4.66
CA VAL A 245 -39.09 -26.59 6.09
C VAL A 245 -38.80 -25.29 6.86
N MET A 246 -38.19 -24.32 6.21
CA MET A 246 -37.66 -23.14 6.88
C MET A 246 -38.40 -21.84 6.54
N LEU A 247 -38.93 -21.68 5.32
CA LEU A 247 -39.57 -20.44 4.88
C LEU A 247 -41.09 -20.55 4.84
N ASP A 248 -41.65 -21.65 4.30
CA ASP A 248 -43.10 -21.81 4.18
C ASP A 248 -43.84 -21.80 5.52
N PRO A 249 -43.29 -22.34 6.62
CA PRO A 249 -43.95 -22.29 7.93
C PRO A 249 -43.93 -20.90 8.59
N LEU A 250 -43.12 -19.95 8.06
CA LEU A 250 -43.05 -18.59 8.59
C LEU A 250 -44.24 -17.76 8.07
N ASP A 251 -44.79 -16.92 8.91
CA ASP A 251 -45.75 -15.92 8.50
C ASP A 251 -45.03 -14.89 7.55
N GLU A 252 -45.84 -14.11 6.83
CA GLU A 252 -45.38 -13.15 5.84
C GLU A 252 -44.43 -12.11 6.46
N ARG A 253 -44.68 -11.69 7.71
CA ARG A 253 -43.93 -10.70 8.44
C ARG A 253 -42.50 -11.18 8.76
N ARG A 254 -42.37 -12.42 9.30
CA ARG A 254 -41.06 -13.04 9.59
C ARG A 254 -40.27 -13.32 8.31
N ARG A 255 -40.97 -13.75 7.26
CA ARG A 255 -40.37 -13.98 5.94
C ARG A 255 -39.81 -12.68 5.35
N LEU A 256 -40.58 -11.58 5.40
CA LEU A 256 -40.15 -10.27 4.92
C LEU A 256 -38.98 -9.70 5.73
N PHE A 257 -38.97 -9.91 7.06
CA PHE A 257 -37.85 -9.52 7.91
C PHE A 257 -36.54 -10.20 7.49
N LEU A 258 -36.58 -11.51 7.21
CA LEU A 258 -35.42 -12.25 6.71
C LEU A 258 -34.97 -11.76 5.33
N LEU A 259 -35.92 -11.49 4.42
CA LEU A 259 -35.60 -10.97 3.08
C LEU A 259 -34.94 -9.61 3.14
N LYS A 260 -35.38 -8.68 4.00
CA LYS A 260 -34.78 -7.34 4.15
C LYS A 260 -33.38 -7.41 4.75
N ASN A 261 -33.05 -8.42 5.56
CA ASN A 261 -31.74 -8.54 6.23
C ASN A 261 -30.79 -9.55 5.58
N CYS A 262 -31.10 -10.07 4.37
CA CYS A 262 -30.29 -11.11 3.72
C CYS A 262 -29.10 -10.58 2.93
N LEU A 263 -29.01 -9.28 2.68
CA LEU A 263 -27.96 -8.69 1.85
C LEU A 263 -26.60 -8.66 2.56
N THR A 264 -26.58 -8.54 3.87
CA THR A 264 -25.39 -8.58 4.71
C THR A 264 -25.10 -10.00 5.20
N GLU A 265 -23.85 -10.32 5.42
CA GLU A 265 -23.43 -11.64 5.91
C GLU A 265 -23.57 -11.76 7.41
N GLU A 266 -23.20 -10.67 8.07
CA GLU A 266 -23.28 -10.46 9.49
C GLU A 266 -24.03 -9.16 9.74
N PHE A 267 -24.81 -9.12 10.78
CA PHE A 267 -25.53 -7.93 11.20
C PHE A 267 -25.76 -7.91 12.71
N THR A 268 -25.90 -6.75 13.29
CA THR A 268 -26.30 -6.56 14.69
C THR A 268 -27.82 -6.47 14.78
N ALA A 269 -28.36 -6.64 15.99
CA ALA A 269 -29.78 -6.40 16.22
C ALA A 269 -30.19 -4.98 15.84
N GLU A 270 -29.36 -3.98 16.17
CA GLU A 270 -29.59 -2.59 15.83
C GLU A 270 -29.67 -2.38 14.30
N GLN A 271 -28.74 -3.00 13.55
CA GLN A 271 -28.74 -2.93 12.08
C GLN A 271 -30.02 -3.55 11.50
N ALA A 272 -30.40 -4.74 11.99
CA ALA A 272 -31.60 -5.44 11.50
C ALA A 272 -32.87 -4.62 11.78
N CYS A 273 -32.99 -4.06 12.97
CA CYS A 273 -34.12 -3.18 13.35
C CYS A 273 -34.13 -1.87 12.53
N PHE A 274 -32.97 -1.31 12.28
CA PHE A 274 -32.84 -0.11 11.44
C PHE A 274 -33.31 -0.35 10.00
N VAL A 275 -32.98 -1.53 9.45
CA VAL A 275 -33.45 -1.93 8.11
C VAL A 275 -34.92 -2.28 8.12
N TRP A 276 -35.42 -2.89 9.19
CA TRP A 276 -36.81 -3.31 9.34
C TRP A 276 -37.77 -2.12 9.46
N GLN A 277 -37.48 -1.15 10.34
CA GLN A 277 -38.23 0.10 10.64
C GLN A 277 -39.51 -0.04 11.47
N GLU A 278 -39.80 -1.20 11.99
CA GLU A 278 -40.96 -1.39 12.87
C GLU A 278 -40.49 -1.76 14.27
N ALA A 279 -41.33 -1.53 15.29
CA ALA A 279 -40.95 -1.64 16.70
C ALA A 279 -40.71 -3.09 17.16
N ASP A 280 -41.14 -4.08 16.40
CA ASP A 280 -41.07 -5.49 16.75
C ASP A 280 -39.82 -6.22 16.20
N GLY A 281 -38.87 -5.51 15.61
CA GLY A 281 -37.66 -6.07 14.96
C GLY A 281 -36.84 -6.96 15.89
N GLU A 282 -36.61 -6.55 17.15
CA GLU A 282 -35.89 -7.37 18.13
C GLU A 282 -36.63 -8.64 18.49
N SER A 283 -37.95 -8.57 18.66
CA SER A 283 -38.79 -9.73 18.94
C SER A 283 -38.77 -10.73 17.79
N LEU A 284 -38.88 -10.25 16.55
CA LEU A 284 -38.78 -11.08 15.34
C LEU A 284 -37.41 -11.75 15.23
N LEU A 285 -36.36 -11.01 15.50
CA LEU A 285 -35.00 -11.55 15.45
C LEU A 285 -34.75 -12.60 16.52
N HIS A 286 -35.20 -12.36 17.74
CA HIS A 286 -35.16 -13.33 18.83
C HIS A 286 -35.89 -14.61 18.49
N ASP A 287 -37.15 -14.51 18.03
CA ASP A 287 -37.97 -15.65 17.63
C ASP A 287 -37.34 -16.48 16.50
N LEU A 288 -36.84 -15.78 15.46
CA LEU A 288 -36.15 -16.41 14.31
C LEU A 288 -34.88 -17.12 14.72
N THR A 289 -34.13 -16.56 15.67
CA THR A 289 -32.88 -17.17 16.14
C THR A 289 -33.15 -18.37 17.04
N HIS A 290 -34.18 -18.30 17.89
CA HIS A 290 -34.50 -19.37 18.82
C HIS A 290 -35.09 -20.61 18.11
N ASN A 291 -35.82 -20.39 17.04
CA ASN A 291 -36.54 -21.42 16.31
C ASN A 291 -35.84 -21.90 15.02
N ASN A 292 -34.65 -21.43 14.71
CA ASN A 292 -34.02 -21.70 13.43
C ASN A 292 -32.48 -21.87 13.54
N ALA A 293 -32.02 -23.11 13.35
CA ALA A 293 -30.60 -23.45 13.41
C ALA A 293 -29.76 -22.84 12.26
N PHE A 294 -30.42 -22.27 11.24
CA PHE A 294 -29.73 -21.57 10.12
C PHE A 294 -29.48 -20.09 10.40
N ILE A 295 -29.96 -19.56 11.53
CA ILE A 295 -29.62 -18.24 12.05
C ILE A 295 -28.90 -18.44 13.37
N THR A 296 -27.68 -17.96 13.47
CA THR A 296 -26.85 -18.17 14.66
C THR A 296 -26.42 -16.83 15.23
N THR A 297 -26.37 -16.75 16.56
CA THR A 297 -25.75 -15.65 17.30
C THR A 297 -24.27 -15.98 17.51
N GLY A 298 -23.39 -15.05 17.14
CA GLY A 298 -21.95 -15.09 17.44
C GLY A 298 -21.62 -14.32 18.72
N ASP A 299 -20.32 -14.24 19.03
CA ASP A 299 -19.81 -13.38 20.09
C ASP A 299 -20.16 -11.91 19.81
N ALA A 300 -20.37 -11.12 20.85
CA ALA A 300 -20.73 -9.69 20.78
C ALA A 300 -22.08 -9.35 20.10
N GLY A 301 -23.06 -10.27 20.08
CA GLY A 301 -24.40 -9.97 19.57
C GLY A 301 -24.49 -9.86 18.05
N ILE A 302 -23.55 -10.47 17.32
CA ILE A 302 -23.55 -10.53 15.87
C ILE A 302 -24.39 -11.73 15.42
N TYR A 303 -25.33 -11.49 14.51
CA TYR A 303 -26.17 -12.51 13.89
C TYR A 303 -25.65 -12.90 12.52
N ARG A 304 -25.79 -14.20 12.18
CA ARG A 304 -25.40 -14.75 10.89
C ARG A 304 -26.47 -15.67 10.34
N CYS A 305 -26.88 -15.48 9.10
CA CYS A 305 -27.64 -16.46 8.36
C CYS A 305 -26.72 -17.52 7.75
N HIS A 306 -27.10 -18.81 7.90
CA HIS A 306 -26.38 -19.87 7.22
C HIS A 306 -26.40 -19.63 5.70
N HIS A 307 -25.27 -19.87 5.06
CA HIS A 307 -25.07 -19.57 3.64
C HIS A 307 -26.17 -20.13 2.72
N MET A 308 -26.67 -21.37 2.95
CA MET A 308 -27.73 -21.94 2.12
C MET A 308 -29.06 -21.15 2.23
N LEU A 309 -29.47 -20.80 3.44
CA LEU A 309 -30.64 -19.97 3.64
C LEU A 309 -30.43 -18.58 3.01
N ARG A 310 -29.27 -17.98 3.21
CA ARG A 310 -28.97 -16.67 2.65
C ARG A 310 -28.98 -16.66 1.12
N MET A 311 -28.44 -17.68 0.46
CA MET A 311 -28.51 -17.80 -1.01
C MET A 311 -29.96 -17.86 -1.51
N LEU A 312 -30.81 -18.65 -0.85
CA LEU A 312 -32.22 -18.73 -1.19
C LEU A 312 -32.94 -17.39 -0.96
N LEU A 313 -32.68 -16.74 0.19
CA LEU A 313 -33.23 -15.42 0.52
C LEU A 313 -32.80 -14.34 -0.48
N ARG A 314 -31.53 -14.30 -0.88
CA ARG A 314 -31.04 -13.36 -1.89
C ARG A 314 -31.70 -13.56 -3.25
N ARG A 315 -31.92 -14.80 -3.69
CA ARG A 315 -32.69 -15.08 -4.93
C ARG A 315 -34.14 -14.62 -4.82
N LYS A 316 -34.80 -14.86 -3.68
CA LYS A 316 -36.16 -14.37 -3.47
C LYS A 316 -36.22 -12.85 -3.30
N PHE A 317 -35.22 -12.22 -2.68
CA PHE A 317 -35.09 -10.77 -2.58
C PHE A 317 -35.00 -10.12 -3.97
N ALA A 318 -34.24 -10.70 -4.88
CA ALA A 318 -34.13 -10.24 -6.26
C ALA A 318 -35.45 -10.34 -7.08
N GLN A 319 -36.44 -11.09 -6.56
CA GLN A 319 -37.77 -11.21 -7.15
C GLN A 319 -38.82 -10.27 -6.52
N LEU A 320 -38.44 -9.54 -5.44
CA LEU A 320 -39.30 -8.53 -4.83
C LEU A 320 -39.47 -7.31 -5.74
N ASP A 321 -40.44 -6.48 -5.41
CA ASP A 321 -40.64 -5.19 -6.07
C ASP A 321 -39.36 -4.33 -6.00
N GLU A 322 -39.00 -3.70 -7.11
CA GLU A 322 -37.79 -2.92 -7.26
C GLU A 322 -37.72 -1.75 -6.25
N ALA A 323 -38.85 -1.10 -5.98
CA ALA A 323 -38.92 0.00 -5.02
C ALA A 323 -38.58 -0.49 -3.60
N LEU A 324 -39.00 -1.70 -3.24
CA LEU A 324 -38.63 -2.31 -1.95
C LEU A 324 -37.16 -2.67 -1.89
N GLN A 325 -36.61 -3.27 -2.97
CA GLN A 325 -35.18 -3.59 -3.04
C GLN A 325 -34.33 -2.33 -2.89
N GLN A 326 -34.66 -1.27 -3.62
CA GLN A 326 -33.97 0.03 -3.53
C GLN A 326 -34.09 0.66 -2.15
N SER A 327 -35.26 0.58 -1.51
CA SER A 327 -35.49 1.09 -0.16
C SER A 327 -34.58 0.39 0.87
N VAL A 328 -34.47 -0.93 0.82
CA VAL A 328 -33.59 -1.72 1.70
C VAL A 328 -32.12 -1.34 1.48
N CYS A 329 -31.69 -1.22 0.22
CA CYS A 329 -30.33 -0.81 -0.10
C CYS A 329 -30.01 0.61 0.43
N ARG A 330 -30.90 1.59 0.22
CA ARG A 330 -30.72 2.95 0.76
C ARG A 330 -30.56 2.97 2.27
N ARG A 331 -31.32 2.15 2.99
CA ARG A 331 -31.19 2.06 4.46
C ARG A 331 -29.87 1.43 4.89
N LEU A 332 -29.42 0.40 4.21
CA LEU A 332 -28.09 -0.15 4.47
C LEU A 332 -27.01 0.89 4.20
N GLY A 333 -27.12 1.67 3.12
CA GLY A 333 -26.26 2.80 2.84
C GLY A 333 -26.23 3.83 4.00
N GLN A 334 -27.42 4.22 4.50
CA GLN A 334 -27.55 5.11 5.66
C GLN A 334 -26.95 4.53 6.94
N TRP A 335 -27.12 3.23 7.16
CA TRP A 335 -26.52 2.55 8.31
C TRP A 335 -25.00 2.60 8.27
N TYR A 336 -24.40 2.22 7.13
CA TYR A 336 -22.95 2.20 6.98
C TYR A 336 -22.34 3.61 7.01
N SER A 337 -23.03 4.61 6.45
CA SER A 337 -22.58 6.01 6.55
C SER A 337 -22.57 6.52 7.99
N ARG A 338 -23.54 6.13 8.84
CA ARG A 338 -23.53 6.42 10.28
C ARG A 338 -22.38 5.72 11.01
N ALA A 339 -21.97 4.55 10.54
CA ALA A 339 -20.85 3.81 11.08
C ALA A 339 -19.48 4.33 10.62
N GLY A 340 -19.45 5.30 9.70
CA GLY A 340 -18.21 5.83 9.09
C GLY A 340 -17.61 4.93 8.01
N GLU A 341 -18.36 3.93 7.53
CA GLU A 341 -17.95 2.98 6.47
C GLU A 341 -18.42 3.53 5.11
N GLU A 342 -17.83 4.68 4.71
CA GLU A 342 -18.38 5.49 3.61
C GLU A 342 -18.31 4.80 2.23
N LEU A 343 -17.29 3.98 1.97
CA LEU A 343 -17.20 3.24 0.71
C LEU A 343 -18.33 2.21 0.59
N LEU A 344 -18.55 1.43 1.64
CA LEU A 344 -19.62 0.44 1.70
C LEU A 344 -21.01 1.10 1.67
N ALA A 345 -21.14 2.28 2.30
CA ALA A 345 -22.33 3.10 2.20
C ALA A 345 -22.61 3.53 0.76
N ALA A 346 -21.60 4.01 0.05
CA ALA A 346 -21.72 4.41 -1.35
C ALA A 346 -22.13 3.25 -2.27
N GLU A 347 -21.60 2.04 -2.05
CA GLU A 347 -22.00 0.84 -2.80
C GLU A 347 -23.49 0.50 -2.59
N PHE A 348 -23.98 0.54 -1.34
CA PHE A 348 -25.38 0.29 -1.07
C PHE A 348 -26.29 1.41 -1.58
N PHE A 349 -25.90 2.68 -1.48
CA PHE A 349 -26.62 3.79 -2.09
C PHE A 349 -26.71 3.64 -3.60
N CYS A 350 -25.62 3.23 -4.26
CA CYS A 350 -25.60 2.97 -5.70
C CYS A 350 -26.60 1.87 -6.10
N ARG A 351 -26.62 0.74 -5.37
CA ARG A 351 -27.62 -0.34 -5.57
C ARG A 351 -29.04 0.14 -5.30
N GLY A 352 -29.20 1.10 -4.40
CA GLY A 352 -30.50 1.73 -4.05
C GLY A 352 -30.91 2.85 -5.00
N GLY A 353 -30.11 3.18 -6.04
CA GLY A 353 -30.38 4.27 -6.96
C GLY A 353 -30.30 5.67 -6.30
N ASP A 354 -29.67 5.76 -5.13
CA ASP A 354 -29.50 7.01 -4.37
C ASP A 354 -28.14 7.65 -4.68
N TRP A 355 -28.10 8.36 -5.78
CA TRP A 355 -26.88 9.01 -6.25
C TRP A 355 -26.44 10.17 -5.36
N ASP A 356 -27.37 10.87 -4.71
CA ASP A 356 -27.03 11.92 -3.72
C ASP A 356 -26.31 11.28 -2.51
N GLY A 357 -26.75 10.10 -2.07
CA GLY A 357 -26.09 9.31 -1.05
C GLY A 357 -24.68 8.87 -1.45
N VAL A 358 -24.48 8.38 -2.69
CA VAL A 358 -23.17 8.00 -3.24
C VAL A 358 -22.20 9.18 -3.20
N LEU A 359 -22.63 10.32 -3.73
CA LEU A 359 -21.78 11.52 -3.83
C LEU A 359 -21.45 12.10 -2.46
N THR A 360 -22.42 12.12 -1.55
CA THR A 360 -22.22 12.57 -0.16
C THR A 360 -21.20 11.66 0.56
N ALA A 361 -21.29 10.35 0.41
CA ALA A 361 -20.35 9.41 1.02
C ALA A 361 -18.93 9.60 0.44
N ALA A 362 -18.80 9.73 -0.88
CA ALA A 362 -17.51 9.98 -1.53
C ALA A 362 -16.86 11.30 -1.07
N ALA A 363 -17.66 12.36 -0.90
CA ALA A 363 -17.19 13.65 -0.42
C ALA A 363 -16.73 13.59 1.05
N ARG A 364 -17.47 12.89 1.93
CA ARG A 364 -17.10 12.72 3.36
C ARG A 364 -15.80 11.96 3.54
N ASP A 365 -15.60 10.90 2.77
CA ASP A 365 -14.38 10.10 2.78
C ASP A 365 -13.18 10.86 2.18
N CYS A 366 -13.40 11.98 1.50
CA CYS A 366 -12.39 12.65 0.68
C CYS A 366 -11.73 11.69 -0.32
N GLY A 367 -12.41 10.62 -0.69
CA GLY A 367 -11.93 9.55 -1.56
C GLY A 367 -10.78 8.70 -0.98
N LYS A 368 -10.53 8.70 0.33
CA LYS A 368 -9.42 7.94 0.96
C LYS A 368 -9.54 6.45 0.74
N SER A 369 -10.74 5.90 0.93
CA SER A 369 -11.02 4.47 0.77
C SER A 369 -11.03 3.99 -0.70
N ILE A 370 -11.11 4.91 -1.67
CA ILE A 370 -11.09 4.58 -3.09
C ILE A 370 -9.64 4.35 -3.53
N CYS A 371 -9.22 3.09 -3.63
CA CYS A 371 -7.89 2.68 -4.10
C CYS A 371 -7.91 2.17 -5.55
N GLY A 372 -6.77 1.68 -6.06
CA GLY A 372 -6.63 1.22 -7.45
C GLY A 372 -7.61 0.13 -7.87
N GLU A 373 -7.99 -0.76 -6.96
CA GLU A 373 -8.96 -1.84 -7.20
C GLU A 373 -10.36 -1.30 -7.50
N HIS A 374 -10.70 -0.14 -6.95
CA HIS A 374 -12.00 0.54 -7.12
C HIS A 374 -12.08 1.40 -8.40
N ARG A 375 -11.04 1.36 -9.26
CA ARG A 375 -10.99 2.17 -10.49
C ARG A 375 -12.22 1.98 -11.38
N GLN A 376 -12.61 0.72 -11.63
CA GLN A 376 -13.75 0.40 -12.48
C GLN A 376 -15.07 0.84 -11.84
N MET A 377 -15.21 0.65 -10.53
CA MET A 377 -16.37 1.10 -9.77
C MET A 377 -16.50 2.64 -9.83
N LEU A 378 -15.42 3.38 -9.62
CA LEU A 378 -15.40 4.84 -9.73
C LEU A 378 -15.83 5.31 -11.12
N LEU A 379 -15.28 4.70 -12.18
CA LEU A 379 -15.65 5.02 -13.55
C LEU A 379 -17.14 4.74 -13.81
N SER A 380 -17.65 3.61 -13.32
CA SER A 380 -19.07 3.28 -13.41
C SER A 380 -19.94 4.32 -12.70
N TRP A 381 -19.55 4.78 -11.52
CA TRP A 381 -20.27 5.85 -10.81
C TRP A 381 -20.29 7.15 -11.61
N CYS A 382 -19.14 7.59 -12.14
CA CYS A 382 -19.06 8.81 -12.94
C CYS A 382 -19.92 8.75 -14.20
N GLN A 383 -20.02 7.57 -14.85
CA GLN A 383 -20.77 7.39 -16.10
C GLN A 383 -22.27 7.17 -15.88
N SER A 384 -22.65 6.49 -14.81
CA SER A 384 -24.05 6.12 -14.54
C SER A 384 -24.79 7.15 -13.70
N CYS A 385 -24.07 8.00 -12.95
CA CYS A 385 -24.68 9.06 -12.15
C CYS A 385 -25.34 10.12 -13.04
N PRO A 386 -26.61 10.47 -12.79
CA PRO A 386 -27.26 11.54 -13.53
C PRO A 386 -26.52 12.88 -13.35
N GLU A 387 -26.37 13.63 -14.44
CA GLU A 387 -25.67 14.92 -14.40
C GLU A 387 -26.29 15.91 -13.39
N GLU A 388 -27.61 15.87 -13.24
CA GLU A 388 -28.30 16.70 -12.27
C GLU A 388 -27.90 16.39 -10.81
N ALA A 389 -27.62 15.12 -10.48
CA ALA A 389 -27.12 14.72 -9.17
C ALA A 389 -25.66 15.21 -9.00
N LEU A 390 -24.81 15.01 -10.01
CA LEU A 390 -23.44 15.52 -10.00
C LEU A 390 -23.38 17.05 -9.79
N ARG A 391 -24.26 17.80 -10.45
CA ARG A 391 -24.32 19.26 -10.34
C ARG A 391 -24.67 19.75 -8.92
N ARG A 392 -25.45 18.95 -8.16
CA ARG A 392 -25.80 19.29 -6.77
C ARG A 392 -24.67 19.04 -5.76
N HIS A 393 -23.60 18.35 -6.15
CA HIS A 393 -22.52 17.95 -5.26
C HIS A 393 -21.14 18.43 -5.74
N PRO A 394 -20.84 19.73 -5.72
CA PRO A 394 -19.57 20.27 -6.21
C PRO A 394 -18.37 19.77 -5.39
N ASP A 395 -18.53 19.47 -4.10
CA ASP A 395 -17.54 18.87 -3.24
C ASP A 395 -17.16 17.45 -3.70
N ALA A 396 -18.16 16.63 -4.02
CA ALA A 396 -17.94 15.29 -4.59
C ALA A 396 -17.24 15.37 -5.95
N LEU A 397 -17.63 16.32 -6.82
CA LEU A 397 -16.97 16.52 -8.11
C LEU A 397 -15.47 16.77 -7.95
N CYS A 398 -15.05 17.63 -7.01
CA CYS A 398 -13.64 17.89 -6.74
C CYS A 398 -12.88 16.63 -6.29
N VAL A 399 -13.49 15.83 -5.39
CA VAL A 399 -12.91 14.57 -4.92
C VAL A 399 -12.79 13.54 -6.04
N LEU A 400 -13.85 13.38 -6.85
CA LEU A 400 -13.87 12.46 -8.00
C LEU A 400 -12.83 12.85 -9.05
N MET A 401 -12.72 14.14 -9.39
CA MET A 401 -11.70 14.67 -10.32
C MET A 401 -10.29 14.34 -9.84
N ARG A 402 -9.99 14.53 -8.56
CA ARG A 402 -8.69 14.18 -7.99
C ARG A 402 -8.40 12.68 -8.12
N LYS A 403 -9.39 11.82 -7.82
CA LYS A 403 -9.23 10.35 -7.95
C LYS A 403 -9.07 9.91 -9.40
N LEU A 404 -9.80 10.51 -10.32
CA LEU A 404 -9.64 10.26 -11.77
C LEU A 404 -8.23 10.63 -12.24
N TYR A 405 -7.65 11.72 -11.74
CA TYR A 405 -6.25 12.03 -11.98
C TYR A 405 -5.33 10.89 -11.50
N SER A 406 -5.50 10.43 -10.27
CA SER A 406 -4.69 9.34 -9.69
C SER A 406 -4.79 8.04 -10.51
N PHE A 407 -5.92 7.82 -11.18
CA PHE A 407 -6.17 6.66 -12.06
C PHE A 407 -5.87 6.92 -13.54
N GLN A 408 -5.25 8.04 -13.88
CA GLN A 408 -4.90 8.43 -15.25
C GLN A 408 -6.13 8.53 -16.18
N GLN A 409 -7.30 8.88 -15.63
CA GLN A 409 -8.56 9.02 -16.38
C GLN A 409 -8.82 10.48 -16.74
N ILE A 410 -7.88 11.08 -17.49
CA ILE A 410 -7.89 12.51 -17.81
C ILE A 410 -9.13 12.96 -18.61
N PRO A 411 -9.62 12.22 -19.62
CA PRO A 411 -10.83 12.65 -20.35
C PRO A 411 -12.04 12.80 -19.44
N GLU A 412 -12.25 11.87 -18.50
CA GLU A 412 -13.36 11.90 -17.56
C GLU A 412 -13.19 13.02 -16.51
N LEU A 413 -11.96 13.24 -16.05
CA LEU A 413 -11.64 14.38 -15.17
C LEU A 413 -12.05 15.70 -15.84
N LEU A 414 -11.69 15.93 -17.13
CA LEU A 414 -12.02 17.14 -17.84
C LEU A 414 -13.53 17.28 -18.07
N ARG A 415 -14.26 16.17 -18.27
CA ARG A 415 -15.72 16.17 -18.34
C ARG A 415 -16.33 16.67 -17.02
N LEU A 416 -15.87 16.13 -15.88
CA LEU A 416 -16.36 16.55 -14.56
C LEU A 416 -15.96 17.99 -14.23
N GLN A 417 -14.77 18.44 -14.65
CA GLN A 417 -14.37 19.84 -14.50
C GLN A 417 -15.35 20.78 -15.22
N LYS A 418 -15.67 20.48 -16.48
CA LYS A 418 -16.63 21.27 -17.25
C LYS A 418 -17.98 21.33 -16.55
N LEU A 419 -18.46 20.18 -16.07
CA LEU A 419 -19.72 20.07 -15.35
C LEU A 419 -19.71 20.90 -14.06
N LEU A 420 -18.62 20.86 -13.29
CA LEU A 420 -18.43 21.68 -12.08
C LEU A 420 -18.53 23.18 -12.41
N LEU A 421 -17.80 23.64 -13.42
CA LEU A 421 -17.79 25.04 -13.79
C LEU A 421 -19.19 25.53 -14.23
N GLU A 422 -19.90 24.73 -15.04
CA GLU A 422 -21.27 25.02 -15.47
C GLU A 422 -22.25 25.04 -14.29
N SER A 423 -22.13 24.08 -13.36
CA SER A 423 -23.00 24.04 -12.17
C SER A 423 -22.83 25.24 -11.27
N LEU A 424 -21.59 25.66 -11.00
CA LEU A 424 -21.30 26.84 -10.18
C LEU A 424 -21.79 28.14 -10.81
N GLN A 425 -21.83 28.22 -12.14
CA GLN A 425 -22.39 29.40 -12.83
C GLN A 425 -23.93 29.44 -12.76
N ALA A 426 -24.57 28.28 -12.83
CA ALA A 426 -26.03 28.16 -12.84
C ALA A 426 -26.67 28.19 -11.45
N ASP A 427 -25.95 27.80 -10.42
CA ASP A 427 -26.45 27.69 -9.05
C ASP A 427 -26.60 29.07 -8.41
N SER A 428 -27.85 29.42 -8.07
CA SER A 428 -28.20 30.66 -7.36
C SER A 428 -28.21 30.54 -5.84
N ASP A 429 -28.20 29.33 -5.31
CA ASP A 429 -28.37 29.04 -3.88
C ASP A 429 -27.03 29.04 -3.17
N LEU A 430 -25.93 28.73 -3.88
CA LEU A 430 -24.56 28.83 -3.34
C LEU A 430 -24.13 30.30 -3.21
N SER A 431 -23.60 30.65 -2.06
CA SER A 431 -22.96 31.94 -1.84
C SER A 431 -21.75 32.13 -2.77
N GLU A 432 -21.46 33.37 -3.14
CA GLU A 432 -20.28 33.68 -3.97
C GLU A 432 -18.97 33.25 -3.33
N ALA A 433 -18.91 33.27 -1.97
CA ALA A 433 -17.77 32.74 -1.24
C ALA A 433 -17.60 31.23 -1.39
N GLU A 434 -18.68 30.46 -1.38
CA GLU A 434 -18.63 29.00 -1.59
C GLU A 434 -18.29 28.66 -3.04
N LYS A 435 -18.89 29.34 -4.01
CA LYS A 435 -18.53 29.20 -5.43
C LYS A 435 -17.04 29.46 -5.63
N SER A 436 -16.52 30.53 -5.02
CA SER A 436 -15.11 30.88 -5.07
C SER A 436 -14.23 29.79 -4.43
N ASN A 437 -14.64 29.19 -3.32
CA ASN A 437 -13.93 28.04 -2.71
C ASN A 437 -13.89 26.84 -3.66
N TYR A 438 -14.98 26.45 -4.30
CA TYR A 438 -15.00 25.32 -5.24
C TYR A 438 -14.19 25.60 -6.52
N LEU A 439 -14.17 26.83 -7.00
CA LEU A 439 -13.27 27.23 -8.10
C LEU A 439 -11.80 27.08 -7.68
N GLY A 440 -11.46 27.44 -6.44
CA GLY A 440 -10.11 27.23 -5.89
C GLY A 440 -9.74 25.76 -5.72
N GLU A 441 -10.66 24.91 -5.25
CA GLU A 441 -10.47 23.45 -5.22
C GLU A 441 -10.24 22.89 -6.64
N CYS A 442 -11.00 23.37 -7.61
CA CYS A 442 -10.82 23.01 -9.02
C CYS A 442 -9.40 23.40 -9.49
N ASP A 443 -8.96 24.61 -9.23
CA ASP A 443 -7.61 25.08 -9.59
C ASP A 443 -6.53 24.19 -8.97
N LEU A 444 -6.68 23.79 -7.70
CA LEU A 444 -5.75 22.86 -7.03
C LEU A 444 -5.69 21.50 -7.71
N VAL A 445 -6.85 20.91 -8.06
CA VAL A 445 -6.88 19.62 -8.75
C VAL A 445 -6.27 19.74 -10.15
N MET A 446 -6.58 20.82 -10.87
CA MET A 446 -6.06 21.06 -12.22
C MET A 446 -4.55 21.33 -12.23
N SER A 447 -3.97 21.79 -11.10
CA SER A 447 -2.53 21.98 -10.99
C SER A 447 -1.75 20.67 -11.17
N PHE A 448 -2.34 19.51 -10.79
CA PHE A 448 -1.69 18.21 -10.99
C PHE A 448 -1.46 17.86 -12.47
N LEU A 449 -2.29 18.38 -13.39
CA LEU A 449 -2.09 18.21 -14.83
C LEU A 449 -0.90 19.01 -15.37
N ARG A 450 -0.36 19.92 -14.59
CA ARG A 450 0.85 20.68 -14.86
C ARG A 450 2.08 20.09 -14.20
N TYR A 451 2.04 18.79 -13.91
CA TYR A 451 3.09 18.05 -13.21
C TYR A 451 4.49 18.55 -13.57
N ASN A 452 5.30 18.78 -12.55
CA ASN A 452 6.68 19.30 -12.52
C ASN A 452 6.95 20.65 -13.22
N ASP A 453 5.96 21.36 -13.73
CA ASP A 453 6.09 22.75 -14.18
C ASP A 453 5.71 23.70 -13.03
N ILE A 454 6.70 24.08 -12.23
CA ILE A 454 6.48 24.87 -11.01
C ILE A 454 5.79 26.19 -11.31
N ALA A 455 6.15 26.87 -12.42
CA ALA A 455 5.53 28.14 -12.81
C ALA A 455 4.05 27.97 -13.14
N ALA A 456 3.72 26.99 -14.00
CA ALA A 456 2.35 26.72 -14.41
C ALA A 456 1.48 26.18 -13.24
N MET A 457 2.07 25.33 -12.35
CA MET A 457 1.37 24.90 -11.12
C MET A 457 1.10 26.10 -10.19
N SER A 458 2.07 26.99 -10.05
CA SER A 458 1.96 28.16 -9.16
C SER A 458 0.88 29.14 -9.58
N GLU A 459 0.65 29.34 -10.87
CA GLU A 459 -0.44 30.18 -11.36
C GLU A 459 -1.78 29.68 -10.81
N LEU A 460 -1.99 28.37 -10.83
CA LEU A 460 -3.19 27.73 -10.29
C LEU A 460 -3.24 27.78 -8.75
N HIS A 461 -2.10 27.60 -8.08
CA HIS A 461 -2.03 27.73 -6.62
C HIS A 461 -2.31 29.17 -6.14
N ARG A 462 -1.81 30.19 -6.86
CA ARG A 462 -2.12 31.61 -6.57
C ARG A 462 -3.60 31.89 -6.78
N SER A 463 -4.17 31.38 -7.88
CA SER A 463 -5.60 31.50 -8.14
C SER A 463 -6.42 30.85 -7.04
N ALA A 464 -6.09 29.62 -6.65
CA ALA A 464 -6.74 28.92 -5.53
C ALA A 464 -6.62 29.72 -4.23
N CYS A 465 -5.42 30.22 -3.90
CA CYS A 465 -5.15 31.01 -2.71
C CYS A 465 -5.95 32.34 -2.67
N ALA A 466 -6.18 32.97 -3.82
CA ALA A 466 -6.96 34.18 -3.91
C ALA A 466 -8.48 33.92 -3.78
N ARG A 467 -8.95 32.73 -4.17
CA ARG A 467 -10.34 32.32 -4.17
C ARG A 467 -10.80 31.70 -2.85
N MET A 468 -9.93 30.91 -2.22
CA MET A 468 -10.31 30.08 -1.08
C MET A 468 -10.21 30.86 0.24
N THR A 469 -11.29 30.79 1.00
CA THR A 469 -11.37 31.31 2.40
C THR A 469 -11.16 30.21 3.45
N ARG A 470 -11.10 28.94 3.01
CA ARG A 470 -10.85 27.76 3.82
C ARG A 470 -9.77 26.88 3.20
N THR A 471 -9.25 25.94 3.96
CA THR A 471 -8.35 24.91 3.45
C THR A 471 -9.09 23.89 2.56
N THR A 472 -8.33 23.21 1.70
CA THR A 472 -8.85 22.20 0.78
C THR A 472 -9.52 21.03 1.49
N ARG A 473 -10.55 20.46 0.87
CA ARG A 473 -11.21 19.22 1.27
C ARG A 473 -10.87 18.04 0.37
N CYS A 474 -10.25 18.28 -0.79
CA CYS A 474 -9.95 17.23 -1.75
C CYS A 474 -8.50 16.72 -1.69
N ILE A 475 -7.62 17.29 -0.87
CA ILE A 475 -6.25 16.82 -0.66
C ILE A 475 -6.11 16.27 0.76
N ASP A 476 -5.62 15.02 0.88
CA ASP A 476 -5.28 14.43 2.17
C ASP A 476 -3.96 15.02 2.68
N LEU A 477 -4.03 15.75 3.78
CA LEU A 477 -2.89 16.46 4.39
C LEU A 477 -1.86 15.48 5.00
N GLY A 478 -2.25 14.26 5.32
CA GLY A 478 -1.37 13.18 5.77
C GLY A 478 -0.72 12.41 4.62
N GLY A 479 -1.06 12.73 3.38
CA GLY A 479 -0.51 12.07 2.18
C GLY A 479 0.91 12.49 1.86
N THR A 480 1.56 11.77 0.94
CA THR A 480 2.91 12.08 0.47
C THR A 480 2.88 13.19 -0.57
N TRP A 481 3.41 14.36 -0.24
CA TRP A 481 3.45 15.51 -1.16
C TRP A 481 4.25 15.22 -2.44
N ASN A 482 5.40 14.56 -2.30
CA ASN A 482 6.30 14.21 -3.39
C ASN A 482 6.02 12.83 -3.99
N PHE A 483 4.78 12.33 -3.88
CA PHE A 483 4.36 10.99 -4.35
C PHE A 483 5.18 9.83 -3.76
N GLY A 484 5.94 10.08 -2.69
CA GLY A 484 6.87 9.13 -2.10
C GLY A 484 8.26 9.11 -2.75
N SER A 485 8.63 10.11 -3.57
CA SER A 485 9.99 10.23 -4.10
C SER A 485 10.97 10.64 -3.01
N PRO A 486 12.20 10.08 -2.94
CA PRO A 486 13.22 10.54 -2.01
C PRO A 486 13.98 11.78 -2.51
N SER A 487 13.52 12.43 -3.57
CA SER A 487 14.12 13.62 -4.15
C SER A 487 13.08 14.57 -4.71
N VAL A 488 13.06 15.81 -4.24
CA VAL A 488 12.24 16.90 -4.80
C VAL A 488 12.87 17.42 -6.08
N LEU A 489 14.19 17.54 -6.09
CA LEU A 489 14.93 18.01 -7.25
C LEU A 489 14.75 17.10 -8.47
N MET A 490 14.75 15.78 -8.28
CA MET A 490 14.48 14.80 -9.34
C MET A 490 13.13 15.04 -10.02
N MET A 491 12.13 15.46 -9.25
CA MET A 491 10.80 15.71 -9.78
C MET A 491 10.70 17.03 -10.55
N PHE A 492 11.40 18.08 -10.11
CA PHE A 492 11.12 19.44 -10.56
C PHE A 492 12.22 20.07 -11.41
N HIS A 493 13.40 19.45 -11.52
CA HIS A 493 14.46 19.94 -12.45
C HIS A 493 14.20 19.40 -13.86
N ARG A 494 13.63 20.25 -14.73
CA ARG A 494 13.18 19.89 -16.07
C ARG A 494 14.19 20.24 -17.17
N THR A 495 14.81 21.39 -17.05
CA THR A 495 15.56 22.00 -18.16
C THR A 495 16.97 22.37 -17.74
N PRO A 496 18.00 21.89 -18.44
CA PRO A 496 19.38 22.29 -18.14
C PRO A 496 19.56 23.82 -18.18
N GLY A 497 20.25 24.37 -17.19
CA GLY A 497 20.51 25.80 -17.05
C GLY A 497 19.40 26.62 -16.39
N GLN A 498 18.31 25.97 -15.97
CA GLN A 498 17.18 26.65 -15.31
C GLN A 498 17.09 26.36 -13.81
N LEU A 499 18.03 25.62 -13.24
CA LEU A 499 17.93 25.13 -11.85
C LEU A 499 17.83 26.26 -10.81
N ASP A 500 18.53 27.38 -10.98
CA ASP A 500 18.45 28.51 -10.06
C ASP A 500 17.08 29.21 -10.15
N GLU A 501 16.51 29.31 -11.35
CA GLU A 501 15.17 29.83 -11.57
C GLU A 501 14.09 28.89 -10.99
N GLU A 502 14.21 27.59 -11.23
CA GLU A 502 13.29 26.56 -10.67
C GLU A 502 13.31 26.57 -9.14
N ASN A 503 14.48 26.70 -8.49
CA ASN A 503 14.59 26.89 -7.03
C ASN A 503 13.96 28.21 -6.55
N ALA A 504 14.15 29.31 -7.29
CA ALA A 504 13.54 30.59 -6.96
C ALA A 504 12.01 30.52 -7.08
N GLN A 505 11.49 29.88 -8.13
CA GLN A 505 10.08 29.63 -8.33
C GLN A 505 9.49 28.76 -7.22
N MET A 506 10.15 27.67 -6.84
CA MET A 506 9.71 26.80 -5.74
C MET A 506 9.54 27.61 -4.45
N ARG A 507 10.56 28.40 -4.06
CA ARG A 507 10.48 29.26 -2.86
C ARG A 507 9.35 30.29 -2.94
N ALA A 508 9.10 30.86 -4.12
CA ALA A 508 8.06 31.87 -4.31
C ALA A 508 6.65 31.28 -4.34
N CYS A 509 6.51 30.01 -4.75
CA CYS A 509 5.24 29.35 -5.02
C CYS A 509 4.67 28.58 -3.83
N MET A 510 5.53 27.91 -3.05
CA MET A 510 5.08 27.07 -1.94
C MET A 510 4.22 27.78 -0.89
N PRO A 511 4.46 29.03 -0.50
CA PRO A 511 3.59 29.74 0.45
C PRO A 511 2.12 29.83 0.05
N TYR A 512 1.81 29.92 -1.26
CA TYR A 512 0.43 29.93 -1.75
C TYR A 512 -0.23 28.56 -1.59
N TYR A 513 0.54 27.51 -1.90
CA TYR A 513 0.09 26.13 -1.72
C TYR A 513 -0.13 25.80 -0.24
N TYR A 514 0.82 26.14 0.64
CA TYR A 514 0.71 25.90 2.08
C TYR A 514 -0.52 26.55 2.70
N LYS A 515 -0.87 27.75 2.28
CA LYS A 515 -2.02 28.46 2.81
C LYS A 515 -3.34 27.73 2.56
N VAL A 516 -3.50 27.12 1.38
CA VAL A 516 -4.74 26.42 1.01
C VAL A 516 -4.75 24.95 1.39
N THR A 517 -3.58 24.38 1.77
CA THR A 517 -3.43 22.97 2.13
C THR A 517 -2.95 22.76 3.57
N ASP A 518 -3.06 23.75 4.43
CA ASP A 518 -2.61 23.70 5.84
C ASP A 518 -1.16 23.17 6.00
N GLY A 519 -0.28 23.61 5.11
CA GLY A 519 1.15 23.25 5.16
C GLY A 519 1.54 21.89 4.63
N HIS A 520 0.66 21.22 3.84
CA HIS A 520 1.04 19.99 3.13
C HIS A 520 2.29 20.21 2.27
N GLY A 521 3.33 19.38 2.47
CA GLY A 521 4.60 19.50 1.77
C GLY A 521 5.58 20.55 2.38
N SER A 522 5.33 21.04 3.60
CA SER A 522 6.21 22.00 4.27
C SER A 522 7.66 21.53 4.27
N GLY A 523 8.58 22.40 3.82
CA GLY A 523 10.01 22.14 3.67
C GLY A 523 10.45 21.67 2.29
N ALA A 524 9.53 21.54 1.32
CA ALA A 524 9.87 21.10 -0.03
C ALA A 524 10.85 22.05 -0.74
N GLU A 525 10.69 23.37 -0.56
CA GLU A 525 11.60 24.38 -1.10
C GLU A 525 13.01 24.28 -0.51
N HIS A 526 13.12 23.95 0.78
CA HIS A 526 14.40 23.72 1.44
C HIS A 526 15.03 22.41 0.98
N SER A 527 14.22 21.34 0.77
CA SER A 527 14.68 20.06 0.22
C SER A 527 15.25 20.23 -1.18
N MET A 528 14.54 20.91 -2.09
CA MET A 528 15.03 21.15 -3.44
C MET A 528 16.34 21.94 -3.44
N GLN A 529 16.45 22.97 -2.58
CA GLN A 529 17.65 23.78 -2.46
C GLN A 529 18.84 22.98 -1.90
N CYS A 530 18.65 22.20 -0.81
CA CYS A 530 19.74 21.43 -0.23
C CYS A 530 20.25 20.31 -1.16
N GLU A 531 19.37 19.67 -1.93
CA GLU A 531 19.77 18.74 -2.99
C GLU A 531 20.59 19.44 -4.08
N THR A 532 20.18 20.65 -4.50
CA THR A 532 20.92 21.47 -5.45
C THR A 532 22.33 21.79 -4.93
N ASP A 533 22.42 22.21 -3.67
CA ASP A 533 23.71 22.57 -3.04
C ASP A 533 24.61 21.36 -2.89
N LEU A 534 24.07 20.21 -2.51
CA LEU A 534 24.80 18.93 -2.48
C LEU A 534 25.36 18.59 -3.86
N LEU A 535 24.53 18.61 -4.90
CA LEU A 535 24.95 18.24 -6.26
C LEU A 535 25.97 19.20 -6.86
N ARG A 536 25.99 20.45 -6.39
CA ARG A 536 27.02 21.47 -6.75
C ARG A 536 28.29 21.38 -5.91
N GLY A 537 28.33 20.51 -4.90
CA GLY A 537 29.47 20.37 -3.97
C GLY A 537 29.54 21.50 -2.92
N ARG A 538 28.45 22.21 -2.66
CA ARG A 538 28.34 23.25 -1.62
C ARG A 538 27.87 22.60 -0.31
N PHE A 539 28.74 21.81 0.28
CA PHE A 539 28.36 20.88 1.36
C PHE A 539 27.84 21.58 2.63
N THR A 540 28.40 22.71 3.03
CA THR A 540 27.93 23.48 4.19
C THR A 540 26.52 24.04 3.96
N ASP A 541 26.25 24.57 2.75
CA ASP A 541 24.93 25.09 2.41
C ASP A 541 23.89 23.94 2.35
N ALA A 542 24.30 22.77 1.81
CA ALA A 542 23.47 21.57 1.79
C ALA A 542 23.11 21.09 3.21
N GLU A 543 24.07 21.08 4.13
CA GLU A 543 23.84 20.70 5.53
C GLU A 543 22.84 21.62 6.22
N ILE A 544 23.01 22.93 6.08
CA ILE A 544 22.08 23.95 6.60
C ILE A 544 20.67 23.73 6.01
N GLY A 545 20.59 23.53 4.68
CA GLY A 545 19.33 23.28 4.00
C GLY A 545 18.61 22.01 4.46
N CYS A 546 19.36 20.92 4.74
CA CYS A 546 18.79 19.68 5.31
C CYS A 546 18.17 19.93 6.69
N HIS A 547 18.82 20.72 7.55
CA HIS A 547 18.23 21.09 8.86
C HIS A 547 16.95 21.91 8.70
N LEU A 548 16.93 22.91 7.83
CA LEU A 548 15.74 23.72 7.59
C LEU A 548 14.57 22.88 7.03
N ALA A 549 14.86 21.98 6.09
CA ALA A 549 13.87 21.06 5.52
C ALA A 549 13.31 20.11 6.58
N ARG A 550 14.16 19.55 7.42
CA ARG A 550 13.80 18.65 8.52
C ARG A 550 12.87 19.36 9.53
N ASP A 551 13.27 20.52 10.00
CA ASP A 551 12.51 21.30 11.01
C ASP A 551 11.12 21.66 10.48
N ALA A 552 11.04 22.17 9.24
CA ALA A 552 9.77 22.51 8.60
C ALA A 552 8.86 21.28 8.42
N ALA A 553 9.43 20.16 7.99
CA ALA A 553 8.71 18.91 7.79
C ALA A 553 8.20 18.30 9.11
N GLN A 554 9.04 18.27 10.15
CA GLN A 554 8.67 17.74 11.47
C GLN A 554 7.58 18.56 12.13
N ALA A 555 7.64 19.89 12.05
CA ALA A 555 6.64 20.79 12.61
C ALA A 555 5.21 20.54 12.08
N ARG A 556 5.07 19.94 10.89
CA ARG A 556 3.81 19.67 10.21
C ARG A 556 3.56 18.19 9.93
N GLY A 557 4.39 17.28 10.44
CA GLY A 557 4.27 15.83 10.21
C GLY A 557 4.41 15.42 8.74
N GLN A 558 5.24 16.14 7.95
CA GLN A 558 5.43 15.88 6.52
C GLN A 558 6.55 14.85 6.29
N TYR A 559 6.26 13.58 6.57
CA TYR A 559 7.25 12.50 6.58
C TYR A 559 7.91 12.24 5.23
N SER A 560 7.26 12.53 4.11
CA SER A 560 7.86 12.40 2.79
C SER A 560 8.98 13.42 2.53
N ILE A 561 8.81 14.66 3.02
CA ILE A 561 9.83 15.70 2.96
C ILE A 561 10.94 15.42 3.98
N LEU A 562 10.58 14.94 5.18
CA LEU A 562 11.56 14.49 6.17
C LEU A 562 12.50 13.43 5.59
N LEU A 563 11.96 12.41 4.93
CA LEU A 563 12.74 11.34 4.30
C LEU A 563 13.69 11.90 3.22
N THR A 564 13.23 12.84 2.40
CA THR A 564 14.08 13.50 1.39
C THR A 564 15.26 14.24 2.03
N ALA A 565 15.00 15.01 3.09
CA ALA A 565 16.04 15.76 3.81
C ALA A 565 17.05 14.80 4.47
N GLU A 566 16.59 13.72 5.09
CA GLU A 566 17.45 12.72 5.72
C GLU A 566 18.28 11.95 4.68
N PHE A 567 17.71 11.58 3.53
CA PHE A 567 18.46 10.93 2.45
C PHE A 567 19.56 11.83 1.91
N THR A 568 19.26 13.12 1.72
CA THR A 568 20.26 14.13 1.29
C THR A 568 21.38 14.25 2.34
N ALA A 569 21.04 14.30 3.62
CA ALA A 569 22.00 14.36 4.73
C ALA A 569 22.85 13.08 4.82
N LEU A 570 22.28 11.89 4.60
CA LEU A 570 23.01 10.62 4.57
C LEU A 570 23.99 10.53 3.40
N ARG A 571 23.62 11.03 2.21
CA ARG A 571 24.55 11.15 1.05
C ARG A 571 25.71 12.09 1.38
N LEU A 572 25.41 13.24 2.00
CA LEU A 572 26.44 14.19 2.46
C LEU A 572 27.37 13.54 3.50
N SER A 573 26.81 12.84 4.49
CA SER A 573 27.59 12.14 5.52
C SER A 573 28.50 11.07 4.91
N LEU A 574 28.01 10.27 3.96
CA LEU A 574 28.82 9.27 3.26
C LEU A 574 30.04 9.89 2.57
N LEU A 575 29.87 11.08 1.97
CA LEU A 575 30.94 11.79 1.28
C LEU A 575 31.99 12.39 2.24
N GLN A 576 31.56 12.87 3.40
CA GLN A 576 32.46 13.60 4.34
C GLN A 576 33.04 12.70 5.43
N HIS A 577 32.24 11.77 5.93
CA HIS A 577 32.56 10.95 7.13
C HIS A 577 32.65 9.45 6.83
N GLY A 578 32.36 9.03 5.59
CA GLY A 578 32.33 7.62 5.21
C GLY A 578 31.07 6.92 5.77
N GLU A 579 31.21 5.65 6.17
CA GLU A 579 30.08 4.78 6.52
C GLU A 579 29.52 4.95 7.94
N ALA A 580 30.21 5.75 8.78
CA ALA A 580 29.85 5.85 10.20
C ALA A 580 28.45 6.44 10.42
N GLY A 581 27.62 5.77 11.23
CA GLY A 581 26.28 6.23 11.64
C GLY A 581 25.17 6.07 10.60
N ILE A 582 25.47 5.67 9.37
CA ILE A 582 24.46 5.57 8.29
C ILE A 582 23.41 4.51 8.64
N ASP A 583 23.83 3.30 9.02
CA ASP A 583 22.93 2.20 9.27
C ASP A 583 22.06 2.44 10.55
N GLU A 584 22.59 3.17 11.53
CA GLU A 584 21.84 3.61 12.73
C GLU A 584 20.77 4.64 12.36
N THR A 585 21.08 5.61 11.52
CA THR A 585 20.12 6.62 11.06
C THR A 585 19.01 5.99 10.21
N LEU A 586 19.34 5.06 9.31
CA LEU A 586 18.35 4.30 8.53
C LEU A 586 17.42 3.49 9.43
N ALA A 587 17.95 2.82 10.47
CA ALA A 587 17.14 2.07 11.44
C ALA A 587 16.21 2.99 12.25
N GLN A 588 16.67 4.17 12.66
CA GLN A 588 15.85 5.17 13.35
C GLN A 588 14.72 5.70 12.44
N LEU A 589 15.02 6.01 11.17
CA LEU A 589 14.02 6.41 10.18
C LEU A 589 12.99 5.31 9.95
N HIS A 590 13.43 4.06 9.80
CA HIS A 590 12.53 2.92 9.68
C HIS A 590 11.57 2.82 10.88
N GLY A 591 12.09 2.91 12.11
CA GLY A 591 11.29 2.92 13.32
C GLY A 591 10.28 4.07 13.37
N THR A 592 10.70 5.28 12.98
CA THR A 592 9.85 6.47 12.94
C THR A 592 8.72 6.30 11.92
N LEU A 593 9.04 5.93 10.67
CA LEU A 593 8.05 5.75 9.61
C LEU A 593 7.07 4.62 9.95
N LYS A 594 7.54 3.51 10.53
CA LYS A 594 6.71 2.40 10.99
C LYS A 594 5.75 2.85 12.09
N SER A 595 6.23 3.58 13.12
CA SER A 595 5.40 4.07 14.22
C SER A 595 4.33 5.05 13.75
N GLN A 596 4.63 5.85 12.74
CA GLN A 596 3.75 6.83 12.12
C GLN A 596 2.91 6.26 10.98
N ARG A 597 2.93 4.93 10.76
CA ARG A 597 2.16 4.21 9.74
C ARG A 597 2.43 4.67 8.30
N GLN A 598 3.64 5.16 8.03
CA GLN A 598 4.04 5.67 6.71
C GLN A 598 4.61 4.54 5.84
N PHE A 599 3.81 3.49 5.58
CA PHE A 599 4.28 2.25 4.94
C PHE A 599 4.73 2.43 3.48
N LEU A 600 4.12 3.37 2.75
CA LEU A 600 4.60 3.72 1.40
C LEU A 600 6.04 4.26 1.46
N LEU A 601 6.35 5.09 2.46
CA LEU A 601 7.68 5.67 2.62
C LEU A 601 8.73 4.67 3.09
N LEU A 602 8.35 3.54 3.68
CA LEU A 602 9.29 2.46 3.97
C LEU A 602 9.86 1.84 2.70
N ARG A 603 9.05 1.71 1.63
CA ARG A 603 9.55 1.28 0.30
C ARG A 603 10.53 2.30 -0.29
N THR A 604 10.25 3.57 -0.10
CA THR A 604 11.16 4.64 -0.51
C THR A 604 12.45 4.61 0.30
N LEU A 605 12.36 4.32 1.60
CA LEU A 605 13.53 4.15 2.46
C LEU A 605 14.41 2.97 1.99
N ASP A 606 13.80 1.84 1.55
CA ASP A 606 14.53 0.74 0.92
C ASP A 606 15.32 1.20 -0.32
N LEU A 607 14.75 2.10 -1.15
CA LEU A 607 15.48 2.68 -2.29
C LEU A 607 16.64 3.57 -1.84
N CYS A 608 16.45 4.37 -0.79
CA CYS A 608 17.52 5.19 -0.21
C CYS A 608 18.65 4.30 0.33
N GLN A 609 18.31 3.25 1.05
CA GLN A 609 19.27 2.27 1.55
C GLN A 609 19.99 1.57 0.41
N ALA A 610 19.26 1.14 -0.64
CA ALA A 610 19.85 0.49 -1.81
C ALA A 610 20.86 1.37 -2.54
N TRP A 611 20.57 2.66 -2.69
CA TRP A 611 21.53 3.64 -3.21
C TRP A 611 22.80 3.69 -2.36
N LEU A 612 22.62 3.88 -1.03
CA LEU A 612 23.76 4.00 -0.10
C LEU A 612 24.59 2.70 -0.06
N ASP A 613 23.91 1.52 -0.11
CA ASP A 613 24.59 0.23 -0.14
C ASP A 613 25.33 -0.01 -1.45
N ALA A 614 24.75 0.38 -2.57
CA ALA A 614 25.45 0.33 -3.87
C ALA A 614 26.72 1.19 -3.87
N MET A 615 26.66 2.42 -3.32
CA MET A 615 27.82 3.30 -3.17
C MET A 615 28.91 2.73 -2.25
N ARG A 616 28.53 1.86 -1.30
CA ARG A 616 29.41 1.17 -0.36
C ARG A 616 29.88 -0.22 -0.87
N GLY A 617 29.44 -0.63 -2.07
CA GLY A 617 29.75 -1.95 -2.63
C GLY A 617 29.03 -3.11 -1.95
N ARG A 618 27.89 -2.87 -1.26
CA ARG A 618 27.10 -3.85 -0.52
C ARG A 618 25.78 -4.21 -1.22
N ALA A 619 25.77 -4.26 -2.56
CA ALA A 619 24.56 -4.50 -3.35
C ALA A 619 23.97 -5.89 -3.14
N ASP A 620 22.63 -6.01 -3.00
CA ASP A 620 21.91 -7.26 -2.91
C ASP A 620 21.31 -7.66 -4.27
N PRO A 621 21.76 -8.77 -4.90
CA PRO A 621 21.25 -9.22 -6.18
C PRO A 621 19.82 -9.78 -6.10
N GLY A 622 19.33 -10.16 -4.91
CA GLY A 622 18.01 -10.73 -4.68
C GLY A 622 16.96 -9.71 -4.25
N ALA A 623 17.30 -8.41 -4.26
CA ALA A 623 16.41 -7.38 -3.74
C ALA A 623 15.11 -7.24 -4.55
N TRP A 624 14.00 -7.03 -3.85
CA TRP A 624 12.66 -6.91 -4.43
C TRP A 624 12.53 -5.80 -5.48
N TYR A 625 13.24 -4.68 -5.29
CA TYR A 625 13.20 -3.55 -6.21
C TYR A 625 13.89 -3.83 -7.56
N LEU A 626 14.58 -4.96 -7.72
CA LEU A 626 15.12 -5.41 -9.01
C LEU A 626 14.14 -6.27 -9.82
N THR A 627 13.00 -6.64 -9.24
CA THR A 627 11.98 -7.47 -9.91
C THR A 627 11.12 -6.64 -10.87
N PRO A 628 10.49 -7.25 -11.90
CA PRO A 628 9.57 -6.55 -12.80
C PRO A 628 8.37 -5.90 -12.09
N GLU A 629 7.94 -6.49 -10.97
CA GLU A 629 6.78 -6.05 -10.19
C GLU A 629 7.07 -4.80 -9.35
N ALA A 630 8.33 -4.39 -9.22
CA ALA A 630 8.73 -3.21 -8.44
C ALA A 630 8.05 -1.91 -8.93
N ASP A 631 7.78 -1.80 -10.23
CA ASP A 631 7.11 -0.63 -10.81
C ASP A 631 5.71 -0.41 -10.23
N ALA A 632 4.96 -1.49 -10.03
CA ALA A 632 3.61 -1.43 -9.47
C ALA A 632 3.59 -0.96 -8.00
N SER A 633 4.74 -0.97 -7.35
CA SER A 633 4.89 -0.56 -5.94
C SER A 633 5.01 0.95 -5.76
N PHE A 634 5.17 1.72 -6.85
CA PHE A 634 5.39 3.15 -6.80
C PHE A 634 4.46 3.91 -7.75
N LEU A 635 4.23 5.18 -7.41
CA LEU A 635 3.57 6.11 -8.33
C LEU A 635 4.54 6.54 -9.43
N SER A 636 4.02 6.87 -10.61
CA SER A 636 4.83 7.22 -11.79
C SER A 636 5.92 8.27 -11.55
N PRO A 637 5.72 9.30 -10.70
CA PRO A 637 6.77 10.29 -10.42
C PRO A 637 8.02 9.73 -9.70
N VAL A 638 7.92 8.57 -9.05
CA VAL A 638 9.04 7.92 -8.35
C VAL A 638 9.87 7.05 -9.29
N LEU A 639 9.30 6.60 -10.40
CA LEU A 639 9.93 5.61 -11.29
C LEU A 639 11.30 6.05 -11.83
N PRO A 640 11.58 7.32 -12.18
CA PRO A 640 12.93 7.74 -12.56
C PRO A 640 13.96 7.44 -11.47
N MET A 641 13.65 7.73 -10.22
CA MET A 641 14.52 7.43 -9.09
C MET A 641 14.70 5.92 -8.89
N LEU A 642 13.62 5.15 -9.00
CA LEU A 642 13.71 3.68 -8.97
C LEU A 642 14.68 3.16 -10.05
N ARG A 643 14.61 3.69 -11.27
CA ARG A 643 15.53 3.29 -12.36
C ARG A 643 16.97 3.61 -12.05
N ILE A 644 17.22 4.80 -11.49
CA ILE A 644 18.58 5.20 -11.10
C ILE A 644 19.12 4.24 -10.03
N VAL A 645 18.34 3.96 -8.98
CA VAL A 645 18.75 3.03 -7.91
C VAL A 645 18.99 1.62 -8.45
N GLN A 646 18.09 1.10 -9.28
CA GLN A 646 18.30 -0.20 -9.94
C GLN A 646 19.59 -0.25 -10.75
N ASN A 647 19.89 0.82 -11.48
CA ASN A 647 21.11 0.93 -12.27
C ASN A 647 22.35 1.02 -11.38
N GLU A 648 22.31 1.75 -10.26
CA GLU A 648 23.42 1.81 -9.28
C GLU A 648 23.71 0.42 -8.68
N VAL A 649 22.66 -0.32 -8.34
CA VAL A 649 22.80 -1.69 -7.84
C VAL A 649 23.41 -2.59 -8.93
N LEU A 650 22.96 -2.49 -10.19
CA LEU A 650 23.55 -3.24 -11.30
C LEU A 650 25.03 -2.87 -11.54
N LEU A 651 25.38 -1.60 -11.41
CA LEU A 651 26.78 -1.15 -11.47
C LEU A 651 27.62 -1.79 -10.35
N ALA A 652 27.14 -1.77 -9.12
CA ALA A 652 27.83 -2.35 -7.97
C ALA A 652 27.99 -3.87 -8.08
N LEU A 653 27.01 -4.57 -8.71
CA LEU A 653 27.04 -6.00 -8.97
C LEU A 653 27.87 -6.39 -10.21
N GLY A 654 28.35 -5.43 -11.02
CA GLY A 654 29.07 -5.72 -12.26
C GLY A 654 28.18 -6.22 -13.42
N GLU A 655 26.87 -6.01 -13.35
CA GLU A 655 25.89 -6.46 -14.33
C GLU A 655 25.72 -5.47 -15.51
N TRP A 656 26.85 -5.11 -16.14
CA TRP A 656 26.96 -4.06 -17.16
C TRP A 656 26.00 -4.25 -18.34
N THR A 657 25.85 -5.47 -18.81
CA THR A 657 25.00 -5.79 -19.97
C THR A 657 23.52 -5.65 -19.66
N LYS A 658 23.09 -5.99 -18.45
CA LYS A 658 21.70 -5.80 -18.00
C LYS A 658 21.36 -4.31 -17.92
N LEU A 659 22.29 -3.49 -17.43
CA LEU A 659 22.12 -2.04 -17.37
C LEU A 659 21.96 -1.46 -18.78
N LEU A 660 22.84 -1.80 -19.71
CA LEU A 660 22.77 -1.31 -21.09
C LEU A 660 21.46 -1.69 -21.79
N ALA A 661 20.96 -2.93 -21.55
CA ALA A 661 19.69 -3.38 -22.13
C ALA A 661 18.48 -2.54 -21.68
N ARG A 662 18.57 -1.84 -20.56
CA ARG A 662 17.49 -1.00 -20.00
C ARG A 662 17.60 0.47 -20.40
N GLY A 663 18.71 0.89 -20.98
CA GLY A 663 19.02 2.30 -21.28
C GLY A 663 17.91 3.02 -22.02
N GLU A 664 17.40 2.44 -23.12
CA GLU A 664 16.35 3.05 -23.94
C GLU A 664 15.03 3.22 -23.17
N SER A 665 14.63 2.22 -22.39
CA SER A 665 13.40 2.30 -21.59
C SER A 665 13.49 3.33 -20.48
N CYS A 666 14.67 3.48 -19.85
CA CYS A 666 14.92 4.52 -18.86
C CYS A 666 14.88 5.92 -19.50
N ALA A 667 15.52 6.11 -20.66
CA ALA A 667 15.51 7.38 -21.39
C ALA A 667 14.10 7.78 -21.84
N ALA A 668 13.30 6.83 -22.33
CA ALA A 668 11.90 7.05 -22.69
C ALA A 668 11.06 7.51 -21.49
N LEU A 669 11.24 6.89 -20.32
CA LEU A 669 10.57 7.28 -19.07
C LEU A 669 10.96 8.70 -18.65
N ASN A 670 12.27 9.01 -18.64
CA ASN A 670 12.77 10.33 -18.26
C ASN A 670 12.24 11.43 -19.18
N THR A 671 12.19 11.16 -20.49
CA THR A 671 11.60 12.06 -21.49
C THR A 671 10.12 12.29 -21.24
N ALA A 672 9.35 11.22 -20.96
CA ALA A 672 7.91 11.31 -20.69
C ALA A 672 7.59 12.12 -19.43
N LEU A 673 8.47 12.07 -18.43
CA LEU A 673 8.33 12.76 -17.15
C LEU A 673 9.13 14.08 -17.07
N HIS A 674 9.85 14.46 -18.13
CA HIS A 674 10.67 15.66 -18.20
C HIS A 674 11.66 15.81 -17.02
N THR A 675 12.47 14.79 -16.75
CA THR A 675 13.38 14.74 -15.60
C THR A 675 14.84 14.87 -16.05
N CYS A 676 15.40 16.07 -16.01
CA CYS A 676 16.79 16.36 -16.42
C CYS A 676 17.84 15.64 -15.54
N LEU A 677 17.63 15.64 -14.22
CA LEU A 677 18.57 15.00 -13.29
C LEU A 677 18.64 13.48 -13.52
N ALA A 678 17.52 12.83 -13.83
CA ALA A 678 17.51 11.41 -14.15
C ALA A 678 18.29 11.09 -15.44
N ASP A 679 18.23 11.97 -16.45
CA ASP A 679 19.02 11.81 -17.67
C ASP A 679 20.51 11.95 -17.39
N ILE A 680 20.91 12.89 -16.55
CA ILE A 680 22.32 13.07 -16.16
C ILE A 680 22.85 11.76 -15.53
N TYR A 681 22.16 11.20 -14.53
CA TYR A 681 22.56 9.96 -13.90
C TYR A 681 22.55 8.79 -14.89
N LEU A 682 21.51 8.64 -15.70
CA LEU A 682 21.42 7.58 -16.71
C LEU A 682 22.65 7.58 -17.64
N HIS A 683 23.00 8.74 -18.21
CA HIS A 683 24.16 8.84 -19.11
C HIS A 683 25.48 8.55 -18.39
N ILE A 684 25.63 8.91 -17.12
CA ILE A 684 26.79 8.55 -16.30
C ILE A 684 26.84 7.03 -16.09
N GLN A 685 25.74 6.41 -15.72
CA GLN A 685 25.64 4.98 -15.49
C GLN A 685 25.91 4.17 -16.78
N LEU A 686 25.36 4.61 -17.92
CA LEU A 686 25.65 4.01 -19.23
C LEU A 686 27.14 4.16 -19.58
N ALA A 687 27.75 5.33 -19.33
CA ALA A 687 29.18 5.55 -19.56
C ALA A 687 30.03 4.61 -18.70
N CYS A 688 29.67 4.38 -17.42
CA CYS A 688 30.33 3.41 -16.56
C CYS A 688 30.26 2.00 -17.15
N ALA A 689 29.07 1.54 -17.52
CA ALA A 689 28.86 0.20 -18.06
C ALA A 689 29.62 -0.01 -19.40
N GLN A 690 29.56 0.96 -20.31
CA GLN A 690 30.30 0.91 -21.60
C GLN A 690 31.81 0.84 -21.37
N PHE A 691 32.32 1.65 -20.43
CA PHE A 691 33.76 1.68 -20.13
C PHE A 691 34.23 0.36 -19.54
N GLN A 692 33.49 -0.23 -18.61
CA GLN A 692 33.85 -1.52 -18.02
C GLN A 692 33.83 -2.68 -19.06
N LEU A 693 32.99 -2.57 -20.09
CA LEU A 693 32.97 -3.49 -21.25
C LEU A 693 34.02 -3.19 -22.30
N GLY A 694 34.94 -2.21 -22.07
CA GLY A 694 35.99 -1.83 -23.01
C GLY A 694 35.54 -0.96 -24.18
N ARG A 695 34.26 -0.53 -24.23
CA ARG A 695 33.68 0.29 -25.30
C ARG A 695 33.93 1.77 -25.06
N ARG A 696 35.18 2.17 -25.18
CA ARG A 696 35.66 3.50 -24.74
C ARG A 696 35.03 4.68 -25.47
N GLU A 697 34.78 4.56 -26.77
CA GLU A 697 34.18 5.62 -27.60
C GLU A 697 32.72 5.84 -27.20
N ASP A 698 31.94 4.75 -26.97
CA ASP A 698 30.57 4.83 -26.52
C ASP A 698 30.49 5.45 -25.13
N ALA A 699 31.36 5.05 -24.20
CA ALA A 699 31.47 5.61 -22.88
C ALA A 699 31.78 7.12 -22.89
N GLN A 700 32.67 7.57 -23.79
CA GLN A 700 32.98 9.00 -23.97
C GLN A 700 31.80 9.78 -24.52
N ARG A 701 31.01 9.20 -25.42
CA ARG A 701 29.80 9.81 -25.97
C ARG A 701 28.75 10.02 -24.91
N GLU A 702 28.47 9.00 -24.12
CA GLU A 702 27.52 9.05 -22.99
C GLU A 702 27.98 10.09 -21.95
N LEU A 703 29.25 10.04 -21.52
CA LEU A 703 29.80 10.98 -20.57
C LEU A 703 29.76 12.42 -21.10
N GLY A 704 29.99 12.61 -22.43
CA GLY A 704 29.85 13.91 -23.09
C GLY A 704 28.42 14.45 -23.03
N THR A 705 27.42 13.57 -23.15
CA THR A 705 26.01 13.96 -23.01
C THR A 705 25.70 14.35 -21.57
N ALA A 706 26.09 13.56 -20.58
CA ALA A 706 25.90 13.89 -19.16
C ALA A 706 26.53 15.25 -18.80
N ARG A 707 27.74 15.54 -19.31
CA ARG A 707 28.43 16.84 -19.09
C ARG A 707 27.66 18.01 -19.70
N ARG A 708 27.13 17.85 -20.93
CA ARG A 708 26.33 18.92 -21.56
C ARG A 708 25.06 19.24 -20.77
N LEU A 709 24.41 18.22 -20.16
CA LEU A 709 23.23 18.41 -19.35
C LEU A 709 23.56 19.05 -17.99
N ALA A 710 24.63 18.62 -17.35
CA ALA A 710 24.99 19.02 -15.98
C ALA A 710 25.71 20.37 -15.87
N ALA A 711 26.53 20.73 -16.90
CA ALA A 711 27.40 21.90 -16.85
C ALA A 711 26.66 23.23 -16.71
N PRO A 712 25.54 23.51 -17.39
CA PRO A 712 24.82 24.77 -17.25
C PRO A 712 24.41 25.09 -15.80
N ASP A 713 24.08 24.05 -15.02
CA ASP A 713 23.64 24.14 -13.63
C ASP A 713 24.76 23.88 -12.62
N GLY A 714 25.97 23.60 -13.07
CA GLY A 714 27.14 23.37 -12.22
C GLY A 714 27.07 22.08 -11.38
N LEU A 715 26.35 21.05 -11.86
CA LEU A 715 26.19 19.77 -11.16
C LEU A 715 27.47 18.91 -11.31
N THR A 716 28.20 18.75 -10.23
CA THR A 716 29.52 18.05 -10.24
C THR A 716 29.47 16.72 -9.48
N LEU A 717 28.63 16.61 -8.46
CA LEU A 717 28.59 15.44 -7.58
C LEU A 717 28.32 14.12 -8.33
N PRO A 718 27.36 14.02 -9.29
CA PRO A 718 27.08 12.77 -9.99
C PRO A 718 28.34 12.16 -10.65
N PHE A 719 29.24 13.00 -11.17
CA PHE A 719 30.50 12.53 -11.74
C PHE A 719 31.49 12.07 -10.67
N THR A 720 31.49 12.73 -9.51
CA THR A 720 32.39 12.40 -8.40
C THR A 720 31.98 11.09 -7.74
N GLU A 721 30.71 10.85 -7.56
CA GLU A 721 30.15 9.58 -7.04
C GLU A 721 30.58 8.38 -7.90
N HIS A 722 30.70 8.57 -9.23
CA HIS A 722 31.10 7.52 -10.17
C HIS A 722 32.59 7.54 -10.57
N ALA A 723 33.40 8.36 -9.90
CA ALA A 723 34.81 8.55 -10.27
C ALA A 723 35.63 7.25 -10.24
N ALA A 724 35.30 6.32 -9.34
CA ALA A 724 35.96 5.02 -9.24
C ALA A 724 35.76 4.17 -10.52
N LEU A 725 34.55 4.19 -11.12
CA LEU A 725 34.20 3.41 -12.31
C LEU A 725 34.62 4.10 -13.62
N LEU A 726 34.54 5.43 -13.68
CA LEU A 726 34.88 6.22 -14.87
C LEU A 726 36.37 6.47 -15.03
N GLY A 727 37.11 6.49 -13.91
CA GLY A 727 38.57 6.55 -13.89
C GLY A 727 39.20 7.55 -14.88
N PRO A 728 39.94 7.06 -15.87
CA PRO A 728 40.62 7.89 -16.85
C PRO A 728 39.72 8.75 -17.72
N LEU A 729 38.46 8.40 -17.91
CA LEU A 729 37.52 9.14 -18.77
C LEU A 729 37.12 10.50 -18.20
N LEU A 730 37.16 10.68 -16.88
CA LEU A 730 36.87 11.96 -16.23
C LEU A 730 37.97 12.99 -16.46
N ARG A 731 39.17 12.55 -16.85
CA ARG A 731 40.31 13.42 -17.10
C ARG A 731 40.19 14.04 -18.48
N SER A 732 40.25 15.34 -18.56
CA SER A 732 40.36 16.00 -19.86
C SER A 732 41.70 15.61 -20.54
N PRO A 733 41.76 15.58 -21.89
CA PRO A 733 43.02 15.39 -22.63
C PRO A 733 44.10 16.33 -22.14
N GLU A 734 43.76 17.55 -21.76
CA GLU A 734 44.63 18.57 -21.18
C GLU A 734 45.18 18.16 -19.79
N THR A 735 44.38 17.60 -18.92
CA THR A 735 44.80 17.08 -17.58
C THR A 735 45.70 15.85 -17.72
N ALA A 736 45.48 15.01 -18.73
CA ALA A 736 46.32 13.86 -19.02
C ALA A 736 47.70 14.31 -19.58
N ALA A 737 47.68 15.29 -20.48
CA ALA A 737 48.92 15.90 -21.01
C ALA A 737 49.69 16.70 -19.94
N ALA A 738 48.98 17.38 -19.04
CA ALA A 738 49.57 18.08 -17.90
C ALA A 738 50.24 17.11 -16.92
N ARG A 739 49.64 15.97 -16.64
CA ARG A 739 50.23 14.90 -15.80
C ARG A 739 51.51 14.32 -16.37
N SER A 740 51.57 14.11 -17.66
CA SER A 740 52.82 13.62 -18.30
C SER A 740 53.94 14.63 -18.18
N ARG A 741 53.65 15.91 -17.98
CA ARG A 741 54.63 17.00 -17.80
C ARG A 741 55.01 17.26 -16.34
N VAL A 742 54.39 16.59 -15.36
CA VAL A 742 54.73 16.76 -13.91
C VAL A 742 56.20 16.45 -13.66
N SER A 743 56.78 15.48 -14.36
CA SER A 743 58.21 15.16 -14.28
C SER A 743 59.13 16.30 -14.73
N SER A 744 58.62 17.31 -15.43
CA SER A 744 59.36 18.50 -15.86
C SER A 744 59.46 19.58 -14.78
N LEU A 745 58.74 19.44 -13.68
CA LEU A 745 58.83 20.37 -12.55
C LEU A 745 60.07 20.09 -11.72
N SER A 746 60.75 21.16 -11.30
CA SER A 746 61.81 21.01 -10.33
C SER A 746 61.28 20.65 -8.97
N PRO A 747 62.09 20.08 -8.04
CA PRO A 747 61.62 19.75 -6.69
C PRO A 747 60.91 20.90 -5.98
N ARG A 748 61.42 22.12 -6.16
CA ARG A 748 60.86 23.34 -5.55
C ARG A 748 59.55 23.78 -6.20
N GLU A 749 59.41 23.61 -7.50
CA GLU A 749 58.17 23.86 -8.22
C GLU A 749 57.11 22.84 -7.86
N LEU A 750 57.50 21.58 -7.67
CA LEU A 750 56.57 20.52 -7.23
C LEU A 750 56.04 20.80 -5.84
N GLU A 751 56.88 21.22 -4.89
CA GLU A 751 56.48 21.58 -3.53
C GLU A 751 55.49 22.74 -3.51
N ILE A 752 55.75 23.79 -4.26
CA ILE A 752 54.85 24.94 -4.42
C ILE A 752 53.52 24.50 -5.08
N ALA A 753 53.56 23.64 -6.08
CA ALA A 753 52.42 23.11 -6.77
C ALA A 753 51.53 22.26 -5.83
N GLN A 754 52.13 21.45 -4.96
CA GLN A 754 51.45 20.63 -3.97
C GLN A 754 50.72 21.47 -2.92
N LEU A 755 51.34 22.51 -2.39
CA LEU A 755 50.73 23.46 -1.45
C LEU A 755 49.61 24.26 -2.12
N ALA A 756 49.76 24.62 -3.39
CA ALA A 756 48.71 25.27 -4.16
C ALA A 756 47.53 24.35 -4.47
N ALA A 757 47.77 23.06 -4.74
CA ALA A 757 46.77 22.01 -4.89
C ALA A 757 45.99 21.76 -3.58
N ALA A 758 46.66 21.88 -2.43
CA ALA A 758 46.05 21.82 -1.08
C ALA A 758 45.30 23.12 -0.71
N ARG A 759 44.98 23.98 -1.70
CA ARG A 759 44.24 25.24 -1.56
C ARG A 759 44.87 26.31 -0.64
N ARG A 760 46.15 26.22 -0.31
CA ARG A 760 46.88 27.27 0.41
C ARG A 760 46.93 28.57 -0.37
N THR A 761 46.77 29.72 0.28
CA THR A 761 46.94 31.05 -0.32
C THR A 761 48.37 31.31 -0.67
N ASN A 762 48.65 32.31 -1.50
CA ASN A 762 50.03 32.68 -1.83
C ASN A 762 50.82 33.12 -0.59
N ALA A 763 50.17 33.81 0.37
CA ALA A 763 50.74 34.20 1.66
C ALA A 763 51.14 32.98 2.49
N GLU A 764 50.21 32.00 2.66
CA GLU A 764 50.49 30.77 3.43
C GLU A 764 51.59 29.91 2.77
N ILE A 765 51.66 29.86 1.42
CA ILE A 765 52.74 29.17 0.70
C ILE A 765 54.07 29.92 0.90
N ALA A 766 54.07 31.26 0.84
CA ALA A 766 55.22 32.10 1.06
C ALA A 766 55.79 31.92 2.46
N GLU A 767 54.90 31.89 3.47
CA GLU A 767 55.28 31.66 4.88
C GLU A 767 55.85 30.23 5.05
N ALA A 768 55.17 29.20 4.57
CA ALA A 768 55.59 27.81 4.72
C ALA A 768 56.92 27.50 4.03
N LEU A 769 57.27 28.22 2.98
CA LEU A 769 58.46 27.99 2.18
C LEU A 769 59.55 29.05 2.33
N HIS A 770 59.36 30.03 3.25
CA HIS A 770 60.26 31.19 3.47
C HIS A 770 60.56 31.99 2.19
N LEU A 771 59.50 32.26 1.41
CA LEU A 771 59.57 33.03 0.14
C LEU A 771 58.78 34.32 0.26
N SER A 772 58.94 35.23 -0.74
CA SER A 772 58.00 36.34 -0.87
C SER A 772 56.72 35.87 -1.66
N GLU A 773 55.59 36.49 -1.41
CA GLU A 773 54.37 36.21 -2.19
C GLU A 773 54.57 36.47 -3.69
N ALA A 774 55.35 37.46 -4.06
CA ALA A 774 55.68 37.74 -5.45
C ALA A 774 56.46 36.59 -6.08
N THR A 775 57.38 35.98 -5.32
CA THR A 775 58.16 34.81 -5.75
C THR A 775 57.23 33.59 -5.94
N VAL A 776 56.32 33.35 -5.01
CA VAL A 776 55.31 32.27 -5.11
C VAL A 776 54.43 32.48 -6.36
N LYS A 777 53.97 33.69 -6.62
CA LYS A 777 53.15 34.03 -7.79
C LYS A 777 53.92 33.78 -9.12
N ASN A 778 55.23 34.11 -9.16
CA ASN A 778 56.05 33.85 -10.32
C ASN A 778 56.32 32.35 -10.55
N HIS A 779 56.56 31.60 -9.46
CA HIS A 779 56.65 30.15 -9.56
C HIS A 779 55.35 29.50 -10.03
N LEU A 780 54.22 29.88 -9.49
CA LEU A 780 52.91 29.36 -9.93
C LEU A 780 52.65 29.65 -11.41
N LYS A 781 53.01 30.84 -11.89
CA LYS A 781 52.89 31.15 -13.31
C LYS A 781 53.74 30.19 -14.17
N ARG A 782 55.03 29.96 -13.82
CA ARG A 782 55.92 29.03 -14.54
C ARG A 782 55.41 27.58 -14.47
N ILE A 783 54.85 27.16 -13.31
CA ILE A 783 54.28 25.84 -13.13
C ILE A 783 53.07 25.65 -14.05
N PHE A 784 52.18 26.62 -14.14
CA PHE A 784 51.02 26.58 -15.03
C PHE A 784 51.45 26.54 -16.51
N ASP A 785 52.42 27.35 -16.87
CA ASP A 785 52.99 27.39 -18.24
C ASP A 785 53.66 26.03 -18.61
N LYS A 786 54.47 25.45 -17.71
CA LYS A 786 55.11 24.13 -17.90
C LYS A 786 54.12 23.01 -18.02
N LEU A 787 53.05 23.02 -17.24
CA LEU A 787 52.00 22.01 -17.25
C LEU A 787 50.99 22.25 -18.37
N GLY A 788 51.00 23.43 -19.02
CA GLY A 788 50.05 23.77 -20.07
C GLY A 788 48.62 23.92 -19.55
N LEU A 789 48.46 24.51 -18.36
CA LEU A 789 47.16 24.72 -17.73
C LEU A 789 46.62 26.09 -18.11
N ASP A 790 45.47 26.15 -18.81
CA ASP A 790 44.84 27.39 -19.24
C ASP A 790 43.59 27.71 -18.40
N GLY A 791 43.18 29.00 -18.33
CA GLY A 791 42.02 29.46 -17.55
C GLY A 791 42.35 30.51 -16.48
N GLY A 792 41.39 30.94 -15.71
CA GLY A 792 41.56 31.90 -14.60
C GLY A 792 42.33 31.29 -13.41
N ALA A 793 42.96 32.14 -12.59
CA ALA A 793 43.89 31.74 -11.50
C ALA A 793 43.27 30.69 -10.54
N ARG A 794 41.95 30.78 -10.26
CA ARG A 794 41.24 29.85 -9.39
C ARG A 794 41.05 28.48 -10.08
N GLY A 795 40.71 28.48 -11.37
CA GLY A 795 40.53 27.25 -12.17
C GLY A 795 41.86 26.49 -12.33
N LYS A 796 42.98 27.19 -12.61
CA LYS A 796 44.32 26.60 -12.73
C LYS A 796 44.77 25.89 -11.45
N ARG A 797 44.41 26.41 -10.26
CA ARG A 797 44.73 25.76 -8.99
C ARG A 797 43.86 24.50 -8.74
N MET A 798 42.63 24.49 -9.19
CA MET A 798 41.78 23.27 -9.14
C MET A 798 42.37 22.18 -10.02
N LEU A 799 42.77 22.51 -11.23
CA LEU A 799 43.44 21.60 -12.17
C LEU A 799 44.76 21.03 -11.64
N LEU A 800 45.52 21.78 -10.82
CA LEU A 800 46.69 21.23 -10.15
C LEU A 800 46.41 20.08 -9.21
N ALA A 801 45.30 20.13 -8.48
CA ALA A 801 44.90 19.04 -7.58
C ALA A 801 44.57 17.73 -8.35
N ASP A 802 44.08 17.86 -9.60
CA ASP A 802 43.76 16.72 -10.46
C ASP A 802 45.00 16.18 -11.20
N VAL A 803 46.04 16.99 -11.37
CA VAL A 803 47.25 16.67 -12.12
C VAL A 803 48.33 16.05 -11.23
N LEU A 804 48.46 16.49 -9.97
CA LEU A 804 49.51 16.03 -9.07
C LEU A 804 49.15 14.71 -8.39
N PRO A 805 50.10 13.78 -8.15
CA PRO A 805 49.86 12.59 -7.36
C PRO A 805 49.43 12.98 -5.93
N LYS A 806 48.38 12.31 -5.40
CA LYS A 806 47.98 12.47 -4.00
C LYS A 806 49.14 12.04 -3.11
N ILE A 807 49.61 12.93 -2.28
CA ILE A 807 50.55 12.57 -1.21
C ILE A 807 49.72 11.78 -0.19
N SER A 808 50.08 10.50 0.03
CA SER A 808 49.59 9.81 1.22
C SER A 808 50.09 10.56 2.44
N PRO A 809 49.23 10.78 3.45
CA PRO A 809 49.58 11.50 4.66
C PRO A 809 50.69 10.81 5.46
#